data_bf32edfbfed02e6ecc5f9fbfbb34ebf9
#
_entry.id   bf32edfbfed02e6ecc5f9fbfbb34ebf9
#
_cell.length_a   1.000
_cell.length_b   1.000
_cell.length_c   1.000
_cell.angle_alpha   90.00
_cell.angle_beta   90.00
_cell.angle_gamma   90.00
#
_symmetry.space_group_name_H-M   'P 1'
#
loop_
_entity.id
_entity.type
_entity.pdbx_description
1 polymer ?
#
loop_
_entity_poly.entity_id
_entity_poly.type
_entity_poly.pdbx_seq_one_letter_code
_entity_poly.pdbx_strand_id
1 'polypeptide(L)'
;MRLTSHVARFLAGSLGLAFALSSLAGTDAYQTIPSVSPQPEQTSVGPQDPAELAAFIDGVMTAQMRAQQAVGGMVVIVKDGAILLAKGYGDADRENGRAVDPYTTLFRPGSVGKLFTWTALMQLVEQGKVSLDADVNTYLTQLSVPDTYPGQPVTVRNLMTHSAGFEDGSVGYLILDSDARLLDPVEALIRYTPQRVHAPAGGDFNNGDMASYSNWGTELAGLIIANVSGLSYNDYIEQNIFQPLGMASSTFRQPVPDRLKERLASGYNNKGGRLKPQPYEFVMFPAAGSLSATGEDIAKFMIAHAQNGAYQGNRILSDAGARLMHGRALSPNPHLNGAALGFYENHVNGRRLLVHAGNTTQFQTEFNLLIDEGVGLFFSVNSESIFSFSARKELLNAFMDRYYPATLPAVQPPDDFAERAADYAGSYRFNRHSYSTIEKAFSMLSSGISVTPTPHNTLRISGVGGPLAKEWVEVAPDTFRRVDDDPMIAFSRDEQGQVAYLLNIGSLPSMQAYRIPSAENPQLHWLLWAAASLGFVVAVISLLRNWGRDKRQGGLARLARISAGLMGVLQLSFLVLFGLSIVALTNQPLGPYPELLTWGLTLSLIAIGFTVLSAGFVPVAWYQRWWSGYERCQYSLIVVLAVAFLWSLHTWNLMGYKLP
;
A
#
# COMPACT_ATOMS: atom_id res chain seq x y z
N MET A 1 14.73 33.45 -3.32
CA MET A 1 14.00 33.81 -2.09
C MET A 1 12.51 33.42 -2.13
N ARG A 2 12.15 32.29 -2.78
CA ARG A 2 10.77 31.70 -2.79
C ARG A 2 10.74 30.22 -2.37
N LEU A 3 11.87 29.65 -1.95
CA LEU A 3 11.95 28.24 -1.49
C LEU A 3 11.59 28.07 0.00
N THR A 4 11.66 29.12 0.80
CA THR A 4 11.45 29.04 2.27
C THR A 4 9.99 28.99 2.70
N SER A 5 9.05 29.34 1.81
CA SER A 5 7.62 29.39 2.18
C SER A 5 6.91 28.01 2.09
N HIS A 6 7.44 27.05 1.34
CA HIS A 6 6.81 25.74 1.15
C HIS A 6 7.25 24.72 2.21
N VAL A 7 8.52 24.74 2.61
CA VAL A 7 9.01 23.88 3.70
C VAL A 7 8.45 24.34 5.04
N ALA A 8 8.34 25.65 5.26
CA ALA A 8 7.72 26.21 6.46
C ALA A 8 6.20 25.95 6.52
N ARG A 9 5.51 25.85 5.38
CA ARG A 9 4.08 25.52 5.34
C ARG A 9 3.82 24.03 5.52
N PHE A 10 4.74 23.16 5.11
CA PHE A 10 4.62 21.72 5.33
C PHE A 10 4.92 21.34 6.80
N LEU A 11 5.93 21.97 7.42
CA LEU A 11 6.24 21.79 8.85
C LEU A 11 5.25 22.53 9.77
N ALA A 12 4.72 23.68 9.36
CA ALA A 12 3.69 24.39 10.11
C ALA A 12 2.29 23.78 9.95
N GLY A 13 2.01 23.14 8.80
CA GLY A 13 0.75 22.42 8.58
C GLY A 13 0.63 21.15 9.44
N SER A 14 1.73 20.42 9.64
CA SER A 14 1.75 19.24 10.50
C SER A 14 1.80 19.55 11.99
N LEU A 15 2.37 20.68 12.41
CA LEU A 15 2.34 21.14 13.80
C LEU A 15 1.07 21.95 14.13
N GLY A 16 0.47 22.64 13.17
CA GLY A 16 -0.77 23.41 13.35
C GLY A 16 -2.02 22.55 13.47
N LEU A 17 -2.05 21.35 12.84
CA LEU A 17 -3.18 20.43 12.97
C LEU A 17 -3.24 19.70 14.32
N ALA A 18 -2.12 19.58 15.04
CA ALA A 18 -2.10 18.93 16.35
C ALA A 18 -2.60 19.83 17.50
N PHE A 19 -2.67 21.15 17.31
CA PHE A 19 -3.10 22.11 18.34
C PHE A 19 -4.51 22.70 18.13
N ALA A 20 -5.12 22.49 16.97
CA ALA A 20 -6.43 23.09 16.64
C ALA A 20 -7.64 22.18 16.89
N LEU A 21 -7.47 20.97 17.41
CA LEU A 21 -8.55 19.99 17.63
C LEU A 21 -9.03 19.88 19.08
N SER A 22 -8.62 20.77 19.98
CA SER A 22 -9.02 20.70 21.40
C SER A 22 -10.11 21.67 21.85
N SER A 23 -10.81 22.36 20.95
CA SER A 23 -11.90 23.26 21.35
C SER A 23 -12.99 23.44 20.29
N LEU A 24 -13.73 22.36 20.00
CA LEU A 24 -15.09 22.45 19.44
C LEU A 24 -15.90 21.26 19.94
N ALA A 25 -16.25 21.27 21.22
CA ALA A 25 -17.36 20.49 21.74
C ALA A 25 -18.64 21.30 21.48
N GLY A 26 -19.17 21.21 20.29
CA GLY A 26 -20.51 21.65 19.96
C GLY A 26 -21.48 20.48 20.13
N THR A 27 -22.38 20.59 21.08
CA THR A 27 -23.53 19.69 21.25
C THR A 27 -24.52 19.97 20.12
N ASP A 28 -24.40 19.26 18.99
CA ASP A 28 -25.48 19.23 18.01
C ASP A 28 -26.28 17.94 18.19
N ALA A 29 -27.55 18.15 18.57
CA ALA A 29 -28.55 17.11 18.65
C ALA A 29 -28.75 16.46 17.28
N TYR A 30 -28.47 15.18 17.19
CA TYR A 30 -28.80 14.37 15.99
C TYR A 30 -30.31 14.38 15.78
N GLN A 31 -30.77 15.02 14.71
CA GLN A 31 -32.12 14.81 14.21
C GLN A 31 -32.21 13.35 13.74
N THR A 32 -33.15 12.61 14.32
CA THR A 32 -33.49 11.27 13.84
C THR A 32 -33.99 11.36 12.40
N ILE A 33 -33.23 10.75 11.47
CA ILE A 33 -33.72 10.58 10.10
C ILE A 33 -34.95 9.68 10.17
N PRO A 34 -36.08 10.06 9.54
CA PRO A 34 -37.29 9.23 9.54
C PRO A 34 -36.97 7.85 8.94
N SER A 35 -37.44 6.80 9.58
CA SER A 35 -37.39 5.45 9.02
C SER A 35 -38.11 5.43 7.68
N VAL A 36 -37.37 5.19 6.61
CA VAL A 36 -37.96 4.88 5.29
C VAL A 36 -38.68 3.56 5.44
N SER A 37 -39.99 3.51 5.20
CA SER A 37 -40.78 2.29 5.18
C SER A 37 -40.11 1.25 4.25
N PRO A 38 -40.06 -0.03 4.62
CA PRO A 38 -39.46 -1.04 3.77
C PRO A 38 -40.21 -1.06 2.43
N GLN A 39 -39.50 -0.75 1.36
CA GLN A 39 -40.02 -1.03 0.01
C GLN A 39 -40.07 -2.53 -0.19
N PRO A 40 -41.07 -3.05 -0.94
CA PRO A 40 -41.15 -4.49 -1.21
C PRO A 40 -39.84 -4.96 -1.88
N GLU A 41 -39.35 -6.12 -1.48
CA GLU A 41 -38.20 -6.79 -2.09
C GLU A 41 -38.38 -6.83 -3.62
N GLN A 42 -37.77 -5.89 -4.30
CA GLN A 42 -37.62 -6.01 -5.76
C GLN A 42 -36.60 -7.14 -5.99
N THR A 43 -37.02 -8.20 -6.63
CA THR A 43 -36.10 -9.20 -7.21
C THR A 43 -35.21 -8.45 -8.19
N SER A 44 -34.02 -8.07 -7.73
CA SER A 44 -33.08 -7.30 -8.52
C SER A 44 -32.50 -8.18 -9.61
N VAL A 45 -32.86 -7.89 -10.86
CA VAL A 45 -32.44 -8.66 -12.06
C VAL A 45 -31.14 -8.09 -12.64
N GLY A 46 -30.48 -7.16 -11.95
CA GLY A 46 -29.32 -6.43 -12.46
C GLY A 46 -29.66 -5.47 -13.61
N PRO A 47 -28.65 -4.86 -14.24
CA PRO A 47 -28.89 -3.95 -15.38
C PRO A 47 -29.47 -4.71 -16.59
N GLN A 48 -30.51 -4.18 -17.17
CA GLN A 48 -31.23 -4.80 -18.29
C GLN A 48 -31.21 -3.91 -19.57
N ASP A 49 -31.37 -2.61 -19.41
CA ASP A 49 -31.40 -1.64 -20.48
C ASP A 49 -30.05 -0.96 -20.65
N PRO A 50 -29.35 -1.18 -21.80
CA PRO A 50 -28.05 -0.53 -22.05
C PRO A 50 -28.13 1.00 -22.11
N ALA A 51 -29.25 1.59 -22.55
CA ALA A 51 -29.39 3.04 -22.65
C ALA A 51 -29.59 3.67 -21.28
N GLU A 52 -30.40 3.05 -20.42
CA GLU A 52 -30.58 3.45 -19.02
C GLU A 52 -29.24 3.32 -18.24
N LEU A 53 -28.55 2.17 -18.38
CA LEU A 53 -27.25 1.94 -17.77
C LEU A 53 -26.24 2.99 -18.21
N ALA A 54 -26.18 3.30 -19.53
CA ALA A 54 -25.26 4.31 -20.05
C ALA A 54 -25.54 5.69 -19.44
N ALA A 55 -26.80 6.11 -19.37
CA ALA A 55 -27.19 7.39 -18.78
C ALA A 55 -26.85 7.47 -17.29
N PHE A 56 -27.06 6.39 -16.54
CA PHE A 56 -26.69 6.31 -15.12
C PHE A 56 -25.18 6.40 -14.93
N ILE A 57 -24.40 5.60 -15.66
CA ILE A 57 -22.94 5.61 -15.58
C ILE A 57 -22.36 6.97 -16.01
N ASP A 58 -22.96 7.64 -17.01
CA ASP A 58 -22.57 8.99 -17.42
C ASP A 58 -22.70 10.00 -16.29
N GLY A 59 -23.79 9.93 -15.53
CA GLY A 59 -24.02 10.78 -14.38
C GLY A 59 -22.95 10.60 -13.31
N VAL A 60 -22.69 9.35 -12.92
CA VAL A 60 -21.67 9.01 -11.91
C VAL A 60 -20.26 9.41 -12.40
N MET A 61 -19.89 9.02 -13.62
CA MET A 61 -18.56 9.31 -14.16
C MET A 61 -18.32 10.80 -14.33
N THR A 62 -19.30 11.56 -14.82
CA THR A 62 -19.17 13.02 -14.95
C THR A 62 -18.91 13.69 -13.59
N ALA A 63 -19.61 13.27 -12.56
CA ALA A 63 -19.43 13.79 -11.20
C ALA A 63 -18.04 13.41 -10.65
N GLN A 64 -17.64 12.14 -10.76
CA GLN A 64 -16.37 11.64 -10.26
C GLN A 64 -15.17 12.24 -11.03
N MET A 65 -15.21 12.29 -12.36
CA MET A 65 -14.15 12.88 -13.18
C MET A 65 -13.87 14.35 -12.80
N ARG A 66 -14.95 15.12 -12.54
CA ARG A 66 -14.83 16.51 -12.07
C ARG A 66 -14.25 16.58 -10.65
N ALA A 67 -14.79 15.81 -9.72
CA ALA A 67 -14.34 15.81 -8.33
C ALA A 67 -12.88 15.40 -8.18
N GLN A 68 -12.43 14.42 -8.97
CA GLN A 68 -11.08 13.87 -8.95
C GLN A 68 -10.12 14.61 -9.89
N GLN A 69 -10.61 15.53 -10.73
CA GLN A 69 -9.84 16.18 -11.80
C GLN A 69 -9.18 15.15 -12.74
N ALA A 70 -9.84 14.04 -13.03
CA ALA A 70 -9.30 13.02 -13.90
C ALA A 70 -9.31 13.49 -15.37
N VAL A 71 -8.23 13.17 -16.10
CA VAL A 71 -8.08 13.55 -17.52
C VAL A 71 -8.89 12.64 -18.41
N GLY A 72 -8.76 11.33 -18.21
CA GLY A 72 -9.47 10.32 -18.96
C GLY A 72 -9.79 9.10 -18.12
N GLY A 73 -10.77 8.33 -18.56
CA GLY A 73 -11.17 7.10 -17.90
C GLY A 73 -12.02 6.23 -18.79
N MET A 74 -12.22 4.98 -18.38
CA MET A 74 -13.13 4.06 -19.05
C MET A 74 -13.91 3.23 -18.05
N VAL A 75 -15.13 2.86 -18.42
CA VAL A 75 -15.97 1.89 -17.73
C VAL A 75 -16.38 0.81 -18.70
N VAL A 76 -16.26 -0.44 -18.28
CA VAL A 76 -16.73 -1.60 -19.02
C VAL A 76 -17.60 -2.45 -18.12
N ILE A 77 -18.80 -2.81 -18.58
CA ILE A 77 -19.73 -3.66 -17.87
C ILE A 77 -20.08 -4.82 -18.79
N VAL A 78 -19.87 -6.02 -18.29
CA VAL A 78 -20.27 -7.26 -18.95
C VAL A 78 -21.43 -7.90 -18.20
N LYS A 79 -22.31 -8.59 -18.93
CA LYS A 79 -23.39 -9.38 -18.34
C LYS A 79 -23.75 -10.55 -19.26
N ASP A 80 -24.01 -11.70 -18.68
CA ASP A 80 -24.48 -12.92 -19.37
C ASP A 80 -23.63 -13.28 -20.60
N GLY A 81 -22.31 -13.10 -20.51
CA GLY A 81 -21.35 -13.43 -21.56
C GLY A 81 -21.21 -12.40 -22.69
N ALA A 82 -21.76 -11.20 -22.54
CA ALA A 82 -21.67 -10.11 -23.51
C ALA A 82 -21.20 -8.79 -22.85
N ILE A 83 -20.65 -7.90 -23.67
CA ILE A 83 -20.38 -6.51 -23.24
C ILE A 83 -21.73 -5.76 -23.29
N LEU A 84 -22.19 -5.33 -22.10
CA LEU A 84 -23.40 -4.53 -21.96
C LEU A 84 -23.14 -3.04 -22.13
N LEU A 85 -21.98 -2.57 -21.63
CA LEU A 85 -21.49 -1.21 -21.78
C LEU A 85 -19.97 -1.20 -21.90
N ALA A 86 -19.44 -0.46 -22.88
CA ALA A 86 -18.02 -0.08 -22.93
C ALA A 86 -17.94 1.40 -23.32
N LYS A 87 -17.49 2.25 -22.41
CA LYS A 87 -17.51 3.70 -22.62
C LYS A 87 -16.24 4.37 -22.12
N GLY A 88 -15.70 5.27 -22.97
CA GLY A 88 -14.58 6.14 -22.65
C GLY A 88 -15.06 7.54 -22.24
N TYR A 89 -14.28 8.20 -21.39
CA TYR A 89 -14.53 9.54 -20.87
C TYR A 89 -13.25 10.37 -20.94
N GLY A 90 -13.33 11.62 -21.38
CA GLY A 90 -12.19 12.54 -21.46
C GLY A 90 -11.10 12.06 -22.41
N ASP A 91 -9.84 12.41 -22.09
CA ASP A 91 -8.70 12.29 -22.99
C ASP A 91 -7.78 11.13 -22.62
N ALA A 92 -7.44 10.30 -23.60
CA ALA A 92 -6.34 9.34 -23.54
C ALA A 92 -4.98 10.05 -23.67
N ASP A 93 -4.96 11.11 -24.46
CA ASP A 93 -3.82 11.98 -24.69
C ASP A 93 -4.33 13.41 -24.96
N ARG A 94 -4.31 14.22 -23.91
CA ARG A 94 -4.85 15.59 -23.97
C ARG A 94 -4.04 16.50 -24.85
N GLU A 95 -2.72 16.32 -24.86
CA GLU A 95 -1.78 17.14 -25.63
C GLU A 95 -2.00 16.98 -27.13
N ASN A 96 -2.40 15.78 -27.57
CA ASN A 96 -2.69 15.45 -28.96
C ASN A 96 -4.19 15.39 -29.27
N GLY A 97 -5.07 15.74 -28.32
CA GLY A 97 -6.52 15.76 -28.50
C GLY A 97 -7.16 14.39 -28.76
N ARG A 98 -6.53 13.30 -28.27
CA ARG A 98 -7.00 11.93 -28.46
C ARG A 98 -7.91 11.52 -27.31
N ALA A 99 -9.19 11.31 -27.60
CA ALA A 99 -10.18 10.87 -26.63
C ALA A 99 -9.94 9.40 -26.21
N VAL A 100 -10.47 9.02 -25.03
CA VAL A 100 -10.50 7.61 -24.59
C VAL A 100 -11.52 6.83 -25.39
N ASP A 101 -11.08 5.76 -26.03
CA ASP A 101 -11.92 4.75 -26.68
C ASP A 101 -11.63 3.37 -26.04
N PRO A 102 -12.61 2.72 -25.39
CA PRO A 102 -12.41 1.46 -24.69
C PRO A 102 -12.03 0.29 -25.60
N TYR A 103 -12.22 0.41 -26.91
CA TYR A 103 -11.88 -0.61 -27.91
C TYR A 103 -10.45 -0.46 -28.44
N THR A 104 -9.89 0.72 -28.40
CA THR A 104 -8.59 1.00 -29.01
C THR A 104 -7.56 1.56 -28.06
N THR A 105 -7.94 2.29 -27.01
CA THR A 105 -7.02 2.90 -26.08
C THR A 105 -6.50 1.89 -25.06
N LEU A 106 -5.18 1.78 -24.92
CA LEU A 106 -4.55 0.95 -23.90
C LEU A 106 -4.38 1.75 -22.61
N PHE A 107 -4.95 1.24 -21.54
CA PHE A 107 -4.71 1.66 -20.17
C PHE A 107 -3.74 0.70 -19.49
N ARG A 108 -3.21 1.11 -18.36
CA ARG A 108 -2.29 0.31 -17.54
C ARG A 108 -2.96 -0.08 -16.23
N PRO A 109 -3.64 -1.24 -16.20
CA PRO A 109 -4.45 -1.63 -15.06
C PRO A 109 -3.64 -2.05 -13.82
N GLY A 110 -2.31 -1.93 -13.86
CA GLY A 110 -1.43 -2.21 -12.73
C GLY A 110 -1.62 -3.63 -12.21
N SER A 111 -1.86 -3.74 -10.91
CA SER A 111 -1.97 -5.05 -10.23
C SER A 111 -3.15 -5.92 -10.66
N VAL A 112 -4.13 -5.42 -11.43
CA VAL A 112 -5.13 -6.27 -12.09
C VAL A 112 -4.45 -7.28 -13.04
N GLY A 113 -3.26 -6.94 -13.55
CA GLY A 113 -2.43 -7.86 -14.32
C GLY A 113 -2.09 -9.16 -13.57
N LYS A 114 -2.05 -9.14 -12.24
CA LYS A 114 -1.80 -10.35 -11.43
C LYS A 114 -2.85 -11.45 -11.67
N LEU A 115 -4.09 -11.08 -12.00
CA LEU A 115 -5.14 -12.05 -12.29
C LEU A 115 -4.76 -12.96 -13.48
N PHE A 116 -4.05 -12.41 -14.46
CA PHE A 116 -3.53 -13.18 -15.61
C PHE A 116 -2.41 -14.12 -15.18
N THR A 117 -1.51 -13.67 -14.31
CA THR A 117 -0.44 -14.49 -13.73
C THR A 117 -1.02 -15.66 -12.94
N TRP A 118 -2.02 -15.39 -12.10
CA TRP A 118 -2.68 -16.42 -11.31
C TRP A 118 -3.48 -17.39 -12.16
N THR A 119 -4.15 -16.91 -13.22
CA THR A 119 -4.84 -17.77 -14.20
C THR A 119 -3.85 -18.69 -14.91
N ALA A 120 -2.70 -18.17 -15.36
CA ALA A 120 -1.65 -18.97 -15.98
C ALA A 120 -1.09 -20.04 -15.02
N LEU A 121 -0.89 -19.69 -13.76
CA LEU A 121 -0.43 -20.63 -12.75
C LEU A 121 -1.48 -21.73 -12.51
N MET A 122 -2.78 -21.37 -12.46
CA MET A 122 -3.89 -22.33 -12.34
C MET A 122 -3.98 -23.26 -13.55
N GLN A 123 -3.67 -22.81 -14.78
CA GLN A 123 -3.57 -23.69 -15.95
C GLN A 123 -2.52 -24.78 -15.75
N LEU A 124 -1.38 -24.44 -15.16
CA LEU A 124 -0.33 -25.42 -14.85
C LEU A 124 -0.72 -26.35 -13.70
N VAL A 125 -1.53 -25.86 -12.75
CA VAL A 125 -2.11 -26.69 -11.69
C VAL A 125 -3.09 -27.70 -12.28
N GLU A 126 -3.99 -27.29 -13.18
CA GLU A 126 -4.93 -28.22 -13.85
C GLU A 126 -4.23 -29.27 -14.69
N GLN A 127 -3.07 -28.92 -15.28
CA GLN A 127 -2.24 -29.85 -16.04
C GLN A 127 -1.44 -30.82 -15.13
N GLY A 128 -1.56 -30.69 -13.81
CA GLY A 128 -0.79 -31.49 -12.85
C GLY A 128 0.70 -31.19 -12.81
N LYS A 129 1.14 -30.10 -13.46
CA LYS A 129 2.56 -29.69 -13.50
C LYS A 129 2.98 -28.90 -12.27
N VAL A 130 2.04 -28.25 -11.62
CA VAL A 130 2.22 -27.47 -10.39
C VAL A 130 1.23 -27.95 -9.34
N SER A 131 1.67 -28.09 -8.09
CA SER A 131 0.80 -28.33 -6.94
C SER A 131 0.68 -27.07 -6.12
N LEU A 132 -0.54 -26.70 -5.71
CA LEU A 132 -0.79 -25.52 -4.88
C LEU A 132 -0.06 -25.59 -3.54
N ASP A 133 0.09 -26.79 -2.99
CA ASP A 133 0.63 -27.00 -1.64
C ASP A 133 2.12 -27.45 -1.66
N ALA A 134 2.74 -27.49 -2.83
CA ALA A 134 4.18 -27.74 -2.95
C ALA A 134 5.00 -26.50 -2.56
N ASP A 135 6.18 -26.75 -1.98
CA ASP A 135 7.23 -25.73 -1.80
C ASP A 135 7.60 -25.13 -3.16
N VAL A 136 7.56 -23.80 -3.25
CA VAL A 136 7.90 -23.05 -4.47
C VAL A 136 9.30 -23.38 -4.98
N ASN A 137 10.23 -23.70 -4.09
CA ASN A 137 11.60 -24.11 -4.44
C ASN A 137 11.66 -25.34 -5.33
N THR A 138 10.61 -26.18 -5.34
CA THR A 138 10.49 -27.33 -6.26
C THR A 138 10.50 -26.90 -7.74
N TYR A 139 10.05 -25.67 -8.03
CA TYR A 139 9.89 -25.15 -9.38
C TYR A 139 10.96 -24.11 -9.76
N LEU A 140 11.90 -23.79 -8.85
CA LEU A 140 12.90 -22.76 -9.03
C LEU A 140 14.28 -23.39 -9.28
N THR A 141 15.01 -22.88 -10.27
CA THR A 141 16.35 -23.34 -10.63
C THR A 141 17.41 -22.24 -10.56
N GLN A 142 16.99 -20.98 -10.66
CA GLN A 142 17.87 -19.80 -10.72
C GLN A 142 18.11 -19.15 -9.36
N LEU A 143 17.17 -19.32 -8.45
CA LEU A 143 17.21 -18.78 -7.08
C LEU A 143 16.45 -19.74 -6.15
N SER A 144 16.56 -19.52 -4.85
CA SER A 144 15.75 -20.21 -3.84
C SER A 144 15.19 -19.23 -2.82
N VAL A 145 13.97 -19.48 -2.39
CA VAL A 145 13.37 -18.78 -1.24
C VAL A 145 14.02 -19.32 0.04
N PRO A 146 14.61 -18.46 0.90
CA PRO A 146 15.27 -18.90 2.12
C PRO A 146 14.32 -19.62 3.08
N ASP A 147 14.81 -20.67 3.75
CA ASP A 147 14.10 -21.36 4.84
C ASP A 147 14.20 -20.56 6.14
N THR A 148 13.52 -19.42 6.18
CA THR A 148 13.49 -18.52 7.35
C THR A 148 12.68 -19.11 8.51
N TYR A 149 11.68 -19.92 8.20
CA TYR A 149 10.79 -20.59 9.16
C TYR A 149 10.86 -22.09 8.93
N PRO A 150 11.78 -22.83 9.60
CA PRO A 150 12.02 -24.25 9.35
C PRO A 150 10.75 -25.11 9.47
N GLY A 151 10.54 -25.96 8.48
CA GLY A 151 9.33 -26.79 8.42
C GLY A 151 8.05 -26.08 7.95
N GLN A 152 8.15 -24.79 7.59
CA GLN A 152 7.05 -23.99 7.03
C GLN A 152 7.48 -23.37 5.69
N PRO A 153 7.57 -24.16 4.62
CA PRO A 153 7.97 -23.67 3.30
C PRO A 153 6.92 -22.71 2.74
N VAL A 154 7.35 -21.83 1.85
CA VAL A 154 6.41 -21.02 1.05
C VAL A 154 5.83 -21.92 -0.03
N THR A 155 4.50 -22.07 -0.04
CA THR A 155 3.79 -22.83 -1.06
C THR A 155 3.31 -21.95 -2.21
N VAL A 156 2.95 -22.57 -3.33
CA VAL A 156 2.32 -21.87 -4.46
C VAL A 156 1.01 -21.19 -4.01
N ARG A 157 0.23 -21.83 -3.15
CA ARG A 157 -0.98 -21.27 -2.53
C ARG A 157 -0.67 -19.99 -1.75
N ASN A 158 0.41 -19.97 -0.98
CA ASN A 158 0.83 -18.77 -0.23
C ASN A 158 1.17 -17.59 -1.15
N LEU A 159 1.75 -17.82 -2.34
CA LEU A 159 1.97 -16.76 -3.32
C LEU A 159 0.63 -16.19 -3.81
N MET A 160 -0.31 -17.05 -4.20
CA MET A 160 -1.61 -16.66 -4.77
C MET A 160 -2.53 -15.96 -3.75
N THR A 161 -2.37 -16.24 -2.47
CA THR A 161 -3.15 -15.63 -1.38
C THR A 161 -2.39 -14.50 -0.67
N HIS A 162 -1.18 -14.17 -1.11
CA HIS A 162 -0.30 -13.20 -0.46
C HIS A 162 -0.04 -13.50 1.03
N SER A 163 0.10 -14.77 1.37
CA SER A 163 0.30 -15.24 2.74
C SER A 163 1.69 -15.86 2.98
N ALA A 164 2.65 -15.58 2.11
CA ALA A 164 4.02 -16.10 2.19
C ALA A 164 4.89 -15.43 3.27
N GLY A 165 4.43 -14.31 3.83
CA GLY A 165 5.13 -13.58 4.89
C GLY A 165 6.24 -12.66 4.42
N PHE A 166 6.32 -12.32 3.14
CA PHE A 166 7.28 -11.37 2.61
C PHE A 166 6.95 -9.93 3.03
N GLU A 167 7.99 -9.14 3.35
CA GLU A 167 7.86 -7.69 3.40
C GLU A 167 7.64 -7.11 1.99
N ASP A 168 7.11 -5.89 1.88
CA ASP A 168 6.90 -5.22 0.60
C ASP A 168 7.57 -3.84 0.59
N GLY A 169 8.40 -3.60 -0.39
CA GLY A 169 9.05 -2.33 -0.68
C GLY A 169 8.77 -1.92 -2.12
N SER A 170 8.95 -0.65 -2.43
CA SER A 170 8.61 -0.14 -3.77
C SER A 170 9.44 1.05 -4.22
N VAL A 171 9.98 1.82 -3.30
CA VAL A 171 10.59 3.12 -3.61
C VAL A 171 11.90 2.94 -4.38
N GLY A 172 12.01 3.66 -5.49
CA GLY A 172 13.23 3.74 -6.28
C GLY A 172 13.50 2.55 -7.20
N TYR A 173 12.71 1.46 -7.12
CA TYR A 173 12.95 0.27 -7.96
C TYR A 173 11.70 -0.39 -8.57
N LEU A 174 10.52 -0.34 -7.91
CA LEU A 174 9.36 -1.09 -8.39
C LEU A 174 8.77 -0.51 -9.68
N ILE A 175 8.62 0.81 -9.74
CA ILE A 175 8.15 1.54 -10.92
C ILE A 175 9.21 2.57 -11.31
N LEU A 176 9.59 2.58 -12.59
CA LEU A 176 10.70 3.34 -13.13
C LEU A 176 10.23 4.27 -14.25
N ASP A 177 10.93 5.39 -14.42
CA ASP A 177 10.74 6.34 -15.51
C ASP A 177 11.55 6.04 -16.78
N SER A 178 12.39 4.99 -16.73
CA SER A 178 13.28 4.58 -17.83
C SER A 178 13.52 3.10 -17.85
N ASP A 179 13.56 2.52 -19.05
CA ASP A 179 13.93 1.13 -19.31
C ASP A 179 15.41 0.85 -19.04
N ALA A 180 16.26 1.87 -19.08
CA ALA A 180 17.70 1.74 -18.79
C ALA A 180 18.00 1.17 -17.40
N ARG A 181 17.01 1.22 -16.47
CA ARG A 181 17.10 0.67 -15.11
C ARG A 181 16.35 -0.65 -14.93
N LEU A 182 15.66 -1.13 -15.97
CA LEU A 182 15.03 -2.46 -15.90
C LEU A 182 16.09 -3.53 -15.84
N LEU A 183 15.90 -4.47 -14.94
CA LEU A 183 16.70 -5.68 -14.86
C LEU A 183 15.97 -6.83 -15.56
N ASP A 184 16.72 -7.86 -15.93
CA ASP A 184 16.10 -9.14 -16.23
C ASP A 184 15.27 -9.62 -15.03
N PRO A 185 14.09 -10.27 -15.25
CA PRO A 185 13.24 -10.71 -14.16
C PRO A 185 13.92 -11.57 -13.09
N VAL A 186 14.83 -12.45 -13.49
CA VAL A 186 15.60 -13.29 -12.54
C VAL A 186 16.58 -12.43 -11.75
N GLU A 187 17.29 -11.54 -12.41
CA GLU A 187 18.20 -10.59 -11.75
C GLU A 187 17.45 -9.70 -10.77
N ALA A 188 16.28 -9.20 -11.16
CA ALA A 188 15.41 -8.38 -10.30
C ALA A 188 14.95 -9.16 -9.06
N LEU A 189 14.53 -10.42 -9.22
CA LEU A 189 14.14 -11.29 -8.11
C LEU A 189 15.29 -11.54 -7.14
N ILE A 190 16.50 -11.79 -7.65
CA ILE A 190 17.69 -12.00 -6.82
C ILE A 190 18.06 -10.71 -6.08
N ARG A 191 18.11 -9.58 -6.79
CA ARG A 191 18.56 -8.29 -6.24
C ARG A 191 17.61 -7.75 -5.16
N TYR A 192 16.31 -7.86 -5.39
CA TYR A 192 15.27 -7.30 -4.52
C TYR A 192 14.55 -8.38 -3.70
N THR A 193 15.24 -9.48 -3.37
CA THR A 193 14.68 -10.53 -2.52
C THR A 193 14.26 -9.96 -1.16
N PRO A 194 12.96 -9.95 -0.82
CA PRO A 194 12.48 -9.41 0.45
C PRO A 194 12.78 -10.38 1.60
N GLN A 195 12.86 -9.85 2.81
CA GLN A 195 12.86 -10.71 3.99
C GLN A 195 11.47 -11.29 4.25
N ARG A 196 11.44 -12.51 4.75
CA ARG A 196 10.24 -13.12 5.32
C ARG A 196 10.15 -12.69 6.78
N VAL A 197 9.18 -11.82 7.07
CA VAL A 197 9.00 -11.19 8.39
C VAL A 197 7.92 -11.88 9.23
N HIS A 198 7.11 -12.73 8.58
CA HIS A 198 6.11 -13.58 9.20
C HIS A 198 6.21 -15.01 8.65
N ALA A 199 5.78 -15.99 9.43
CA ALA A 199 5.59 -17.34 8.92
C ALA A 199 4.49 -17.34 7.84
N PRO A 200 4.51 -18.28 6.88
CA PRO A 200 3.42 -18.41 5.92
C PRO A 200 2.13 -18.74 6.66
N ALA A 201 1.05 -18.00 6.36
CA ALA A 201 -0.22 -18.25 7.01
C ALA A 201 -0.81 -19.59 6.55
N GLY A 202 -1.14 -20.45 7.51
CA GLY A 202 -1.61 -21.80 7.28
C GLY A 202 -3.12 -21.95 7.02
N GLY A 203 -3.86 -20.86 6.93
CA GLY A 203 -5.32 -20.88 6.72
C GLY A 203 -6.15 -20.52 7.95
N ASP A 204 -5.64 -20.78 9.14
CA ASP A 204 -6.23 -20.30 10.39
C ASP A 204 -5.36 -19.16 10.91
N PHE A 205 -5.81 -17.92 10.80
CA PHE A 205 -5.12 -16.74 11.31
C PHE A 205 -5.15 -16.67 12.85
N ASN A 206 -5.01 -17.82 13.47
CA ASN A 206 -4.83 -17.92 14.90
C ASN A 206 -3.34 -17.70 15.21
N ASN A 207 -3.05 -16.87 16.18
CA ASN A 207 -1.68 -16.61 16.68
C ASN A 207 -0.79 -15.66 15.88
N GLY A 208 -1.35 -14.66 15.19
CA GLY A 208 -0.54 -13.61 14.56
C GLY A 208 -0.08 -13.92 13.14
N ASP A 209 -0.61 -14.96 12.51
CA ASP A 209 -0.44 -15.19 11.08
C ASP A 209 -0.97 -14.00 10.29
N MET A 210 -0.16 -13.44 9.42
CA MET A 210 -0.52 -12.23 8.66
C MET A 210 -0.38 -12.47 7.17
N ALA A 211 -1.43 -12.10 6.42
CA ALA A 211 -1.28 -11.93 4.98
C ALA A 211 -0.56 -10.59 4.70
N SER A 212 0.37 -10.61 3.78
CA SER A 212 1.11 -9.43 3.33
C SER A 212 1.24 -9.45 1.81
N TYR A 213 0.63 -8.47 1.17
CA TYR A 213 0.68 -8.32 -0.28
C TYR A 213 2.13 -8.23 -0.79
N SER A 214 2.49 -9.01 -1.80
CA SER A 214 3.85 -9.04 -2.34
C SER A 214 3.87 -8.98 -3.87
N ASN A 215 4.50 -7.95 -4.42
CA ASN A 215 4.78 -7.85 -5.84
C ASN A 215 5.91 -8.82 -6.24
N TRP A 216 6.92 -8.96 -5.39
CA TRP A 216 8.01 -9.91 -5.58
C TRP A 216 7.50 -11.36 -5.65
N GLY A 217 6.59 -11.73 -4.74
CA GLY A 217 5.97 -13.06 -4.76
C GLY A 217 5.17 -13.35 -6.03
N THR A 218 4.57 -12.32 -6.65
CA THR A 218 3.89 -12.49 -7.94
C THR A 218 4.88 -12.65 -9.09
N GLU A 219 5.99 -11.93 -9.09
CA GLU A 219 7.05 -12.12 -10.09
C GLU A 219 7.68 -13.51 -9.97
N LEU A 220 7.86 -14.01 -8.74
CA LEU A 220 8.31 -15.37 -8.48
C LEU A 220 7.34 -16.40 -9.10
N ALA A 221 6.04 -16.17 -9.05
CA ALA A 221 5.05 -16.99 -9.74
C ALA A 221 5.20 -16.91 -11.27
N GLY A 222 5.52 -15.74 -11.81
CA GLY A 222 5.88 -15.56 -13.21
C GLY A 222 7.10 -16.40 -13.62
N LEU A 223 8.11 -16.47 -12.76
CA LEU A 223 9.27 -17.33 -12.97
C LEU A 223 8.92 -18.83 -12.91
N ILE A 224 8.06 -19.23 -11.96
CA ILE A 224 7.55 -20.62 -11.89
C ILE A 224 6.82 -20.99 -13.17
N ILE A 225 5.96 -20.11 -13.71
CA ILE A 225 5.29 -20.33 -14.99
C ILE A 225 6.30 -20.56 -16.11
N ALA A 226 7.34 -19.73 -16.19
CA ALA A 226 8.36 -19.85 -17.22
C ALA A 226 9.15 -21.17 -17.07
N ASN A 227 9.60 -21.52 -15.88
CA ASN A 227 10.39 -22.72 -15.63
C ASN A 227 9.60 -24.01 -15.94
N VAL A 228 8.35 -24.07 -15.52
CA VAL A 228 7.50 -25.27 -15.65
C VAL A 228 6.98 -25.44 -17.09
N SER A 229 6.71 -24.34 -17.78
CA SER A 229 6.18 -24.37 -19.15
C SER A 229 7.28 -24.49 -20.23
N GLY A 230 8.50 -24.02 -19.93
CA GLY A 230 9.58 -23.86 -20.90
C GLY A 230 9.41 -22.68 -21.85
N LEU A 231 8.42 -21.81 -21.62
CA LEU A 231 8.17 -20.57 -22.37
C LEU A 231 8.56 -19.36 -21.53
N SER A 232 8.91 -18.23 -22.17
CA SER A 232 8.97 -16.98 -21.41
C SER A 232 7.58 -16.65 -20.81
N TYR A 233 7.56 -15.91 -19.69
CA TYR A 233 6.30 -15.47 -19.08
C TYR A 233 5.38 -14.79 -20.10
N ASN A 234 5.93 -13.86 -20.90
CA ASN A 234 5.16 -13.13 -21.91
C ASN A 234 4.59 -14.08 -22.97
N ASP A 235 5.41 -15.01 -23.48
CA ASP A 235 4.95 -15.96 -24.51
C ASP A 235 3.88 -16.90 -23.96
N TYR A 236 4.02 -17.33 -22.70
CA TYR A 236 3.00 -18.17 -22.05
C TYR A 236 1.64 -17.45 -21.97
N ILE A 237 1.63 -16.22 -21.47
CA ILE A 237 0.39 -15.40 -21.35
C ILE A 237 -0.22 -15.15 -22.73
N GLU A 238 0.59 -14.77 -23.71
CA GLU A 238 0.13 -14.52 -25.07
C GLU A 238 -0.51 -15.78 -25.70
N GLN A 239 0.13 -16.94 -25.60
CA GLN A 239 -0.34 -18.17 -26.22
C GLN A 239 -1.52 -18.81 -25.48
N ASN A 240 -1.54 -18.77 -24.15
CA ASN A 240 -2.48 -19.55 -23.33
C ASN A 240 -3.65 -18.72 -22.76
N ILE A 241 -3.57 -17.38 -22.82
CA ILE A 241 -4.65 -16.51 -22.35
C ILE A 241 -5.07 -15.52 -23.45
N PHE A 242 -4.16 -14.72 -23.99
CA PHE A 242 -4.55 -13.66 -24.93
C PHE A 242 -5.07 -14.22 -26.26
N GLN A 243 -4.39 -15.17 -26.87
CA GLN A 243 -4.81 -15.78 -28.12
C GLN A 243 -6.15 -16.51 -28.00
N PRO A 244 -6.38 -17.40 -27.01
CA PRO A 244 -7.68 -18.06 -26.85
C PRO A 244 -8.85 -17.09 -26.62
N LEU A 245 -8.60 -15.96 -25.97
CA LEU A 245 -9.63 -14.93 -25.71
C LEU A 245 -9.72 -13.88 -26.82
N GLY A 246 -8.86 -13.90 -27.84
CA GLY A 246 -8.79 -12.87 -28.86
C GLY A 246 -8.41 -11.49 -28.32
N MET A 247 -7.55 -11.42 -27.29
CA MET A 247 -7.05 -10.19 -26.66
C MET A 247 -5.86 -9.62 -27.44
N ALA A 248 -6.08 -9.27 -28.72
CA ALA A 248 -5.01 -8.83 -29.62
C ALA A 248 -4.38 -7.48 -29.27
N SER A 249 -5.02 -6.72 -28.40
CA SER A 249 -4.59 -5.38 -27.96
C SER A 249 -4.01 -5.37 -26.54
N SER A 250 -3.63 -6.53 -26.00
CA SER A 250 -3.06 -6.66 -24.67
C SER A 250 -1.60 -7.10 -24.72
N THR A 251 -0.80 -6.64 -23.76
CA THR A 251 0.61 -7.04 -23.65
C THR A 251 1.14 -6.83 -22.24
N PHE A 252 2.05 -7.72 -21.79
CA PHE A 252 2.90 -7.52 -20.61
C PHE A 252 4.31 -7.04 -20.99
N ARG A 253 4.64 -7.01 -22.28
CA ARG A 253 5.97 -6.61 -22.75
C ARG A 253 6.27 -5.15 -22.47
N GLN A 254 7.48 -4.88 -22.06
CA GLN A 254 8.03 -3.56 -21.82
C GLN A 254 9.39 -3.43 -22.52
N PRO A 255 9.56 -2.38 -23.37
CA PRO A 255 8.56 -1.43 -23.80
C PRO A 255 7.41 -2.10 -24.57
N VAL A 256 6.28 -1.39 -24.64
CA VAL A 256 5.12 -1.87 -25.39
C VAL A 256 5.48 -2.04 -26.87
N PRO A 257 5.09 -3.15 -27.52
CA PRO A 257 5.38 -3.40 -28.94
C PRO A 257 4.92 -2.27 -29.86
N ASP A 258 5.69 -1.95 -30.90
CA ASP A 258 5.45 -0.78 -31.78
C ASP A 258 4.02 -0.72 -32.34
N ARG A 259 3.43 -1.87 -32.70
CA ARG A 259 2.03 -1.96 -33.17
C ARG A 259 0.99 -1.41 -32.20
N LEU A 260 1.31 -1.32 -30.90
CA LEU A 260 0.43 -0.88 -29.83
C LEU A 260 0.81 0.49 -29.24
N LYS A 261 1.99 0.99 -29.55
CA LYS A 261 2.61 2.14 -28.90
C LYS A 261 1.78 3.43 -29.00
N GLU A 262 1.23 3.71 -30.19
CA GLU A 262 0.41 4.90 -30.43
C GLU A 262 -0.97 4.83 -29.76
N ARG A 263 -1.36 3.65 -29.29
CA ARG A 263 -2.63 3.40 -28.60
C ARG A 263 -2.57 3.58 -27.09
N LEU A 264 -1.37 3.72 -26.53
CA LEU A 264 -1.19 3.95 -25.09
C LEU A 264 -1.82 5.26 -24.65
N ALA A 265 -2.54 5.24 -23.54
CA ALA A 265 -2.94 6.47 -22.86
C ALA A 265 -1.74 7.10 -22.18
N SER A 266 -1.64 8.42 -22.22
CA SER A 266 -0.74 9.20 -21.36
C SER A 266 -1.26 9.15 -19.93
N GLY A 267 -0.37 9.01 -18.96
CA GLY A 267 -0.70 9.14 -17.56
C GLY A 267 -0.46 10.59 -17.09
N TYR A 268 -1.23 11.04 -16.10
CA TYR A 268 -1.20 12.43 -15.63
C TYR A 268 -1.06 12.53 -14.13
N ASN A 269 -0.20 13.46 -13.69
CA ASN A 269 -0.07 13.81 -12.27
C ASN A 269 -0.45 15.26 -12.05
N ASN A 270 -1.10 15.52 -10.91
CA ASN A 270 -1.42 16.87 -10.49
C ASN A 270 -0.22 17.51 -9.79
N LYS A 271 0.51 18.37 -10.50
CA LYS A 271 1.62 19.15 -9.92
C LYS A 271 1.22 20.61 -9.76
N GLY A 272 0.96 21.02 -8.53
CA GLY A 272 0.62 22.40 -8.18
C GLY A 272 -0.71 22.90 -8.77
N GLY A 273 -1.72 22.05 -8.81
CA GLY A 273 -3.05 22.33 -9.35
C GLY A 273 -3.16 22.24 -10.87
N ARG A 274 -2.12 21.73 -11.55
CA ARG A 274 -2.10 21.50 -12.99
C ARG A 274 -1.79 20.04 -13.28
N LEU A 275 -2.66 19.40 -14.06
CA LEU A 275 -2.41 18.07 -14.61
C LEU A 275 -1.34 18.16 -15.68
N LYS A 276 -0.31 17.33 -15.55
CA LYS A 276 0.81 17.25 -16.50
C LYS A 276 0.99 15.81 -16.95
N PRO A 277 1.25 15.58 -18.25
CA PRO A 277 1.60 14.27 -18.75
C PRO A 277 2.91 13.80 -18.10
N GLN A 278 2.99 12.53 -17.84
CA GLN A 278 4.14 11.88 -17.22
C GLN A 278 4.77 10.88 -18.21
N PRO A 279 6.05 10.53 -18.05
CA PRO A 279 6.69 9.49 -18.84
C PRO A 279 6.01 8.13 -18.63
N TYR A 280 6.27 7.21 -19.57
CA TYR A 280 5.84 5.83 -19.46
C TYR A 280 6.44 5.18 -18.20
N GLU A 281 5.63 4.44 -17.46
CA GLU A 281 6.04 3.74 -16.25
C GLU A 281 6.53 2.33 -16.59
N PHE A 282 7.79 2.02 -16.33
CA PHE A 282 8.30 0.67 -16.42
C PHE A 282 8.17 -0.04 -15.07
N VAL A 283 7.71 -1.28 -15.08
CA VAL A 283 7.49 -2.08 -13.86
C VAL A 283 8.59 -3.11 -13.74
N MET A 284 9.36 -3.08 -12.65
CA MET A 284 10.48 -4.00 -12.40
C MET A 284 10.04 -5.46 -12.36
N PHE A 285 8.82 -5.72 -11.90
CA PHE A 285 8.21 -7.05 -11.80
C PHE A 285 7.05 -7.16 -12.79
N PRO A 286 7.32 -7.53 -14.07
CA PRO A 286 6.30 -7.53 -15.13
C PRO A 286 5.06 -8.36 -14.79
N ALA A 287 5.23 -9.57 -14.25
CA ALA A 287 4.13 -10.45 -13.88
C ALA A 287 3.22 -9.83 -12.79
N ALA A 288 3.74 -8.86 -12.03
CA ALA A 288 3.00 -8.19 -10.97
C ALA A 288 2.20 -6.96 -11.44
N GLY A 289 2.48 -6.39 -12.64
CA GLY A 289 1.76 -5.15 -12.98
C GLY A 289 2.09 -4.45 -14.28
N SER A 290 2.82 -5.05 -15.23
CA SER A 290 3.18 -4.36 -16.48
C SER A 290 2.09 -4.40 -17.55
N LEU A 291 0.97 -5.09 -17.33
CA LEU A 291 -0.12 -5.22 -18.30
C LEU A 291 -0.51 -3.85 -18.88
N SER A 292 -0.64 -3.80 -20.20
CA SER A 292 -1.34 -2.75 -20.95
C SER A 292 -2.45 -3.42 -21.74
N ALA A 293 -3.68 -2.93 -21.62
CA ALA A 293 -4.85 -3.56 -22.23
C ALA A 293 -5.93 -2.53 -22.59
N THR A 294 -6.80 -2.88 -23.57
CA THR A 294 -8.04 -2.14 -23.85
C THR A 294 -9.16 -2.60 -22.93
N GLY A 295 -10.20 -1.78 -22.80
CA GLY A 295 -11.41 -2.15 -22.07
C GLY A 295 -12.10 -3.37 -22.66
N GLU A 296 -12.14 -3.48 -24.00
CA GLU A 296 -12.69 -4.64 -24.71
C GLU A 296 -11.94 -5.94 -24.36
N ASP A 297 -10.62 -5.92 -24.34
CA ASP A 297 -9.84 -7.11 -24.01
C ASP A 297 -10.04 -7.52 -22.55
N ILE A 298 -10.11 -6.55 -21.63
CA ILE A 298 -10.46 -6.85 -20.22
C ILE A 298 -11.87 -7.43 -20.11
N ALA A 299 -12.83 -6.95 -20.92
CA ALA A 299 -14.18 -7.53 -20.95
C ALA A 299 -14.16 -9.02 -21.32
N LYS A 300 -13.36 -9.42 -22.32
CA LYS A 300 -13.21 -10.83 -22.71
C LYS A 300 -12.70 -11.69 -21.56
N PHE A 301 -11.74 -11.18 -20.81
CA PHE A 301 -11.21 -11.85 -19.62
C PHE A 301 -12.25 -11.92 -18.49
N MET A 302 -13.01 -10.84 -18.23
CA MET A 302 -14.12 -10.84 -17.28
C MET A 302 -15.16 -11.89 -17.64
N ILE A 303 -15.59 -11.94 -18.92
CA ILE A 303 -16.57 -12.90 -19.41
C ILE A 303 -16.06 -14.33 -19.23
N ALA A 304 -14.80 -14.59 -19.58
CA ALA A 304 -14.20 -15.91 -19.41
C ALA A 304 -14.28 -16.38 -17.95
N HIS A 305 -13.92 -15.53 -16.98
CA HIS A 305 -14.04 -15.86 -15.57
C HIS A 305 -15.50 -16.01 -15.10
N ALA A 306 -16.41 -15.10 -15.54
CA ALA A 306 -17.83 -15.19 -15.20
C ALA A 306 -18.48 -16.48 -15.75
N GLN A 307 -17.93 -17.04 -16.83
CA GLN A 307 -18.36 -18.29 -17.48
C GLN A 307 -17.46 -19.50 -17.09
N ASN A 308 -16.86 -19.49 -15.93
CA ASN A 308 -16.00 -20.56 -15.41
C ASN A 308 -14.90 -20.98 -16.42
N GLY A 309 -14.19 -20.00 -16.96
CA GLY A 309 -13.05 -20.20 -17.86
C GLY A 309 -13.38 -20.26 -19.35
N ALA A 310 -14.65 -20.16 -19.77
CA ALA A 310 -15.07 -20.27 -21.17
C ALA A 310 -15.33 -18.90 -21.82
N TYR A 311 -14.96 -18.74 -23.08
CA TYR A 311 -15.26 -17.57 -23.90
C TYR A 311 -15.37 -17.95 -25.38
N GLN A 312 -16.53 -17.74 -26.02
CA GLN A 312 -16.77 -17.94 -27.47
C GLN A 312 -16.25 -19.29 -28.02
N GLY A 313 -16.51 -20.38 -27.31
CA GLY A 313 -16.08 -21.72 -27.69
C GLY A 313 -14.63 -22.09 -27.30
N ASN A 314 -13.82 -21.12 -26.87
CA ASN A 314 -12.50 -21.34 -26.30
C ASN A 314 -12.54 -21.44 -24.77
N ARG A 315 -11.48 -21.92 -24.16
CA ARG A 315 -11.40 -22.07 -22.71
C ARG A 315 -9.99 -21.80 -22.22
N ILE A 316 -9.88 -20.95 -21.17
CA ILE A 316 -8.61 -20.67 -20.47
C ILE A 316 -8.45 -21.45 -19.16
N LEU A 317 -9.55 -21.93 -18.56
CA LEU A 317 -9.55 -22.80 -17.39
C LEU A 317 -10.68 -23.83 -17.56
N SER A 318 -10.53 -25.01 -16.96
CA SER A 318 -11.65 -25.93 -16.80
C SER A 318 -12.69 -25.34 -15.85
N ASP A 319 -13.92 -25.84 -15.90
CA ASP A 319 -14.98 -25.43 -14.97
C ASP A 319 -14.56 -25.69 -13.50
N ALA A 320 -13.91 -26.83 -13.27
CA ALA A 320 -13.40 -27.20 -11.95
C ALA A 320 -12.27 -26.28 -11.46
N GLY A 321 -11.31 -25.94 -12.36
CA GLY A 321 -10.21 -25.05 -12.04
C GLY A 321 -10.64 -23.63 -11.79
N ALA A 322 -11.58 -23.12 -12.60
CA ALA A 322 -12.17 -21.81 -12.38
C ALA A 322 -12.90 -21.72 -11.03
N ARG A 323 -13.74 -22.73 -10.69
CA ARG A 323 -14.40 -22.80 -9.38
C ARG A 323 -13.41 -22.89 -8.23
N LEU A 324 -12.32 -23.66 -8.37
CA LEU A 324 -11.26 -23.72 -7.37
C LEU A 324 -10.59 -22.37 -7.20
N MET A 325 -10.29 -21.68 -8.33
CA MET A 325 -9.68 -20.36 -8.31
C MET A 325 -10.57 -19.29 -7.68
N HIS A 326 -11.88 -19.38 -7.88
CA HIS A 326 -12.89 -18.44 -7.35
C HIS A 326 -13.33 -18.76 -5.91
N GLY A 327 -13.03 -19.98 -5.43
CA GLY A 327 -13.36 -20.41 -4.07
C GLY A 327 -12.49 -19.68 -3.04
N ARG A 328 -13.04 -19.50 -1.83
CA ARG A 328 -12.30 -18.97 -0.69
C ARG A 328 -11.16 -19.90 -0.32
N ALA A 329 -9.93 -19.43 -0.44
CA ALA A 329 -8.71 -20.19 -0.15
C ALA A 329 -8.07 -19.82 1.19
N LEU A 330 -8.31 -18.59 1.66
CA LEU A 330 -7.77 -18.08 2.91
C LEU A 330 -8.74 -17.05 3.50
N SER A 331 -8.98 -17.11 4.81
CA SER A 331 -9.77 -16.11 5.53
C SER A 331 -9.24 -15.91 6.95
N PRO A 332 -8.99 -14.67 7.36
CA PRO A 332 -8.53 -14.38 8.72
C PRO A 332 -9.60 -14.61 9.80
N ASN A 333 -10.86 -14.64 9.40
CA ASN A 333 -12.01 -14.83 10.28
C ASN A 333 -13.21 -15.24 9.40
N PRO A 334 -14.06 -16.19 9.83
CA PRO A 334 -15.20 -16.68 9.04
C PRO A 334 -16.22 -15.59 8.66
N HIS A 335 -16.31 -14.51 9.45
CA HIS A 335 -17.22 -13.38 9.22
C HIS A 335 -16.63 -12.32 8.28
N LEU A 336 -15.35 -12.40 7.92
CA LEU A 336 -14.68 -11.45 7.06
C LEU A 336 -14.61 -11.95 5.62
N ASN A 337 -14.34 -11.03 4.70
CA ASN A 337 -13.96 -11.36 3.34
C ASN A 337 -12.67 -12.17 3.33
N GLY A 338 -12.60 -13.18 2.47
CA GLY A 338 -11.43 -14.02 2.27
C GLY A 338 -10.65 -13.67 1.01
N ALA A 339 -9.48 -14.28 0.87
CA ALA A 339 -8.79 -14.36 -0.40
C ALA A 339 -9.20 -15.65 -1.12
N ALA A 340 -9.50 -15.54 -2.40
CA ALA A 340 -9.51 -16.64 -3.34
C ALA A 340 -8.10 -16.84 -3.92
N LEU A 341 -7.91 -17.71 -4.89
CA LEU A 341 -6.60 -17.90 -5.51
C LEU A 341 -6.31 -16.77 -6.52
N GLY A 342 -5.86 -15.63 -5.98
CA GLY A 342 -5.51 -14.42 -6.73
C GLY A 342 -6.58 -13.33 -6.75
N PHE A 343 -7.84 -13.64 -6.51
CA PHE A 343 -8.87 -12.64 -6.28
C PHE A 343 -9.05 -12.38 -4.78
N TYR A 344 -9.64 -11.24 -4.45
CA TYR A 344 -10.18 -10.98 -3.12
C TYR A 344 -11.70 -11.07 -3.15
N GLU A 345 -12.28 -11.60 -2.06
CA GLU A 345 -13.71 -11.46 -1.84
C GLU A 345 -14.03 -10.05 -1.39
N ASN A 346 -15.14 -9.53 -1.84
CA ASN A 346 -15.81 -8.36 -1.30
C ASN A 346 -17.30 -8.65 -1.22
N HIS A 347 -17.98 -8.12 -0.21
CA HIS A 347 -19.44 -8.19 -0.09
C HIS A 347 -19.97 -6.76 -0.12
N VAL A 348 -20.93 -6.54 -1.02
CA VAL A 348 -21.65 -5.26 -1.14
C VAL A 348 -23.12 -5.58 -1.35
N ASN A 349 -23.97 -5.00 -0.51
CA ASN A 349 -25.42 -5.22 -0.56
C ASN A 349 -25.81 -6.71 -0.51
N GLY A 350 -25.09 -7.49 0.32
CA GLY A 350 -25.31 -8.92 0.48
C GLY A 350 -24.88 -9.80 -0.71
N ARG A 351 -24.25 -9.23 -1.74
CA ARG A 351 -23.72 -9.97 -2.89
C ARG A 351 -22.22 -10.19 -2.75
N ARG A 352 -21.77 -11.38 -3.09
CA ARG A 352 -20.36 -11.74 -3.13
C ARG A 352 -19.75 -11.29 -4.46
N LEU A 353 -18.67 -10.53 -4.38
CA LEU A 353 -17.85 -10.11 -5.51
C LEU A 353 -16.47 -10.73 -5.41
N LEU A 354 -15.87 -11.06 -6.54
CA LEU A 354 -14.45 -11.29 -6.70
C LEU A 354 -13.82 -10.03 -7.28
N VAL A 355 -12.86 -9.46 -6.55
CA VAL A 355 -12.32 -8.15 -6.88
C VAL A 355 -10.80 -8.15 -6.95
N HIS A 356 -10.25 -7.22 -7.72
CA HIS A 356 -8.85 -6.85 -7.64
C HIS A 356 -8.67 -5.39 -8.05
N ALA A 357 -8.01 -4.61 -7.20
CA ALA A 357 -7.63 -3.25 -7.52
C ALA A 357 -6.25 -3.20 -8.18
N GLY A 358 -6.00 -2.19 -8.99
CA GLY A 358 -4.70 -1.96 -9.59
C GLY A 358 -4.34 -0.49 -9.62
N ASN A 359 -3.10 -0.19 -9.20
CA ASN A 359 -2.57 1.15 -9.24
C ASN A 359 -1.16 1.13 -9.82
N THR A 360 -0.89 2.10 -10.68
CA THR A 360 0.45 2.60 -10.92
C THR A 360 0.56 3.98 -10.27
N THR A 361 1.59 4.77 -10.53
CA THR A 361 1.61 6.14 -10.03
C THR A 361 0.64 7.06 -10.79
N GLN A 362 0.19 6.63 -11.98
CA GLN A 362 -0.61 7.45 -12.90
C GLN A 362 -1.97 6.84 -13.21
N PHE A 363 -2.15 5.53 -13.05
CA PHE A 363 -3.38 4.83 -13.38
C PHE A 363 -4.01 4.22 -12.14
N GLN A 364 -5.34 4.29 -12.06
CA GLN A 364 -6.15 3.75 -10.97
C GLN A 364 -7.24 2.87 -11.55
N THR A 365 -7.28 1.61 -11.14
CA THR A 365 -8.14 0.60 -11.76
C THR A 365 -8.87 -0.21 -10.70
N GLU A 366 -10.09 -0.65 -11.03
CA GLU A 366 -10.88 -1.59 -10.26
C GLU A 366 -11.47 -2.65 -11.18
N PHE A 367 -11.40 -3.90 -10.76
CA PHE A 367 -11.93 -5.06 -11.44
C PHE A 367 -12.86 -5.81 -10.48
N ASN A 368 -14.13 -5.95 -10.84
CA ASN A 368 -15.16 -6.57 -10.02
C ASN A 368 -15.94 -7.61 -10.82
N LEU A 369 -16.18 -8.78 -10.24
CA LEU A 369 -17.02 -9.84 -10.80
C LEU A 369 -18.04 -10.29 -9.77
N LEU A 370 -19.32 -10.20 -10.14
CA LEU A 370 -20.44 -10.84 -9.48
C LEU A 370 -20.67 -12.17 -10.22
N ILE A 371 -19.97 -13.22 -9.78
CA ILE A 371 -19.94 -14.51 -10.48
C ILE A 371 -21.34 -15.12 -10.55
N ASP A 372 -22.08 -15.08 -9.44
CA ASP A 372 -23.41 -15.67 -9.34
C ASP A 372 -24.44 -14.95 -10.23
N GLU A 373 -24.22 -13.68 -10.52
CA GLU A 373 -25.07 -12.84 -11.37
C GLU A 373 -24.58 -12.76 -12.83
N GLY A 374 -23.43 -13.36 -13.14
CA GLY A 374 -22.82 -13.28 -14.48
C GLY A 374 -22.44 -11.86 -14.91
N VAL A 375 -22.13 -10.96 -13.94
CA VAL A 375 -21.85 -9.54 -14.17
C VAL A 375 -20.41 -9.22 -13.84
N GLY A 376 -19.77 -8.40 -14.68
CA GLY A 376 -18.45 -7.80 -14.40
C GLY A 376 -18.48 -6.29 -14.56
N LEU A 377 -17.78 -5.58 -13.71
CA LEU A 377 -17.59 -4.12 -13.74
C LEU A 377 -16.10 -3.80 -13.69
N PHE A 378 -15.59 -3.18 -14.74
CA PHE A 378 -14.22 -2.67 -14.83
C PHE A 378 -14.23 -1.15 -14.92
N PHE A 379 -13.35 -0.53 -14.17
CA PHE A 379 -13.12 0.91 -14.15
C PHE A 379 -11.63 1.21 -14.20
N SER A 380 -11.22 2.19 -15.01
CA SER A 380 -9.83 2.68 -14.99
C SER A 380 -9.77 4.16 -15.36
N VAL A 381 -8.87 4.91 -14.69
CA VAL A 381 -8.54 6.30 -15.01
C VAL A 381 -7.03 6.48 -15.16
N ASN A 382 -6.62 7.45 -16.00
CA ASN A 382 -5.23 7.75 -16.32
C ASN A 382 -4.66 8.95 -15.53
N SER A 383 -5.17 9.20 -14.36
CA SER A 383 -4.76 10.36 -13.55
C SER A 383 -4.50 9.97 -12.11
N GLU A 384 -3.36 10.43 -11.57
CA GLU A 384 -3.11 10.36 -10.13
C GLU A 384 -4.06 11.33 -9.42
N SER A 385 -4.77 10.81 -8.43
CA SER A 385 -5.51 11.62 -7.46
C SER A 385 -5.42 10.98 -6.09
N ILE A 386 -5.15 11.77 -5.07
CA ILE A 386 -5.21 11.32 -3.67
C ILE A 386 -6.61 10.83 -3.27
N PHE A 387 -7.64 11.19 -4.06
CA PHE A 387 -9.03 10.79 -3.85
C PHE A 387 -9.52 9.71 -4.81
N SER A 388 -8.69 9.23 -5.73
CA SER A 388 -9.10 8.25 -6.76
C SER A 388 -9.56 6.90 -6.17
N PHE A 389 -9.11 6.56 -4.96
CA PHE A 389 -9.67 5.42 -4.21
C PHE A 389 -11.17 5.58 -3.94
N SER A 390 -11.64 6.81 -3.70
CA SER A 390 -13.08 7.07 -3.52
C SER A 390 -13.86 6.92 -4.81
N ALA A 391 -13.35 7.37 -5.96
CA ALA A 391 -14.09 7.27 -7.23
C ALA A 391 -14.42 5.83 -7.61
N ARG A 392 -13.48 4.89 -7.43
CA ARG A 392 -13.70 3.46 -7.68
C ARG A 392 -14.80 2.89 -6.79
N LYS A 393 -14.71 3.18 -5.50
CA LYS A 393 -15.69 2.73 -4.52
C LYS A 393 -17.06 3.36 -4.77
N GLU A 394 -17.11 4.65 -5.06
CA GLU A 394 -18.37 5.36 -5.35
C GLU A 394 -19.06 4.82 -6.61
N LEU A 395 -18.30 4.50 -7.67
CA LEU A 395 -18.88 3.88 -8.86
C LEU A 395 -19.45 2.48 -8.54
N LEU A 396 -18.68 1.65 -7.82
CA LEU A 396 -19.16 0.32 -7.43
C LEU A 396 -20.39 0.41 -6.54
N ASN A 397 -20.35 1.24 -5.49
CA ASN A 397 -21.46 1.39 -4.56
C ASN A 397 -22.71 1.92 -5.29
N ALA A 398 -22.58 2.97 -6.10
CA ALA A 398 -23.70 3.52 -6.87
C ALA A 398 -24.32 2.47 -7.82
N PHE A 399 -23.48 1.63 -8.46
CA PHE A 399 -23.94 0.52 -9.30
C PHE A 399 -24.69 -0.53 -8.48
N MET A 400 -24.13 -0.93 -7.34
CA MET A 400 -24.74 -1.93 -6.47
C MET A 400 -26.04 -1.42 -5.86
N ASP A 401 -26.09 -0.18 -5.39
CA ASP A 401 -27.29 0.42 -4.79
C ASP A 401 -28.44 0.53 -5.79
N ARG A 402 -28.12 0.78 -7.08
CA ARG A 402 -29.13 0.90 -8.12
C ARG A 402 -29.65 -0.45 -8.59
N TYR A 403 -28.75 -1.40 -8.85
CA TYR A 403 -29.10 -2.65 -9.56
C TYR A 403 -29.22 -3.86 -8.61
N TYR A 404 -28.66 -3.76 -7.40
CA TYR A 404 -28.67 -4.80 -6.37
C TYR A 404 -28.91 -4.17 -4.99
N PRO A 405 -30.01 -3.41 -4.82
CA PRO A 405 -30.26 -2.74 -3.55
C PRO A 405 -30.45 -3.75 -2.42
N ALA A 406 -29.96 -3.40 -1.24
CA ALA A 406 -30.19 -4.15 -0.02
C ALA A 406 -30.49 -3.20 1.14
N THR A 407 -31.24 -3.67 2.09
CA THR A 407 -31.45 -2.97 3.36
C THR A 407 -30.52 -3.56 4.39
N LEU A 408 -29.58 -2.75 4.89
CA LEU A 408 -28.71 -3.19 5.96
C LEU A 408 -29.49 -3.29 7.27
N PRO A 409 -29.39 -4.44 7.99
CA PRO A 409 -30.03 -4.54 9.31
C PRO A 409 -29.39 -3.56 10.28
N ALA A 410 -30.22 -2.88 11.06
CA ALA A 410 -29.73 -2.05 12.16
C ALA A 410 -28.95 -2.93 13.14
N VAL A 411 -27.79 -2.42 13.61
CA VAL A 411 -26.99 -3.09 14.63
C VAL A 411 -26.95 -2.25 15.88
N GLN A 412 -27.01 -2.91 17.02
CA GLN A 412 -26.87 -2.31 18.34
C GLN A 412 -25.56 -2.80 18.95
N PRO A 413 -24.79 -1.94 19.60
CA PRO A 413 -23.61 -2.38 20.33
C PRO A 413 -24.01 -3.30 21.50
N PRO A 414 -23.17 -4.28 21.85
CA PRO A 414 -23.40 -5.06 23.07
C PRO A 414 -23.37 -4.17 24.33
N ASP A 415 -24.23 -4.50 25.30
CA ASP A 415 -24.39 -3.69 26.53
C ASP A 415 -23.08 -3.61 27.35
N ASP A 416 -22.28 -4.69 27.32
CA ASP A 416 -21.00 -4.83 28.02
C ASP A 416 -19.80 -4.25 27.25
N PHE A 417 -20.00 -3.72 26.03
CA PHE A 417 -18.89 -3.27 25.19
C PHE A 417 -18.04 -2.18 25.84
N ALA A 418 -18.65 -1.27 26.62
CA ALA A 418 -17.94 -0.20 27.31
C ALA A 418 -16.81 -0.71 28.24
N GLU A 419 -16.98 -1.92 28.82
CA GLU A 419 -16.00 -2.50 29.75
C GLU A 419 -14.72 -2.95 29.07
N ARG A 420 -14.78 -3.34 27.78
CA ARG A 420 -13.66 -3.84 26.99
C ARG A 420 -13.23 -2.97 25.82
N ALA A 421 -13.96 -1.87 25.56
CA ALA A 421 -13.66 -0.95 24.45
C ALA A 421 -12.22 -0.40 24.48
N ALA A 422 -11.66 -0.21 25.69
CA ALA A 422 -10.30 0.26 25.88
C ALA A 422 -9.23 -0.74 25.36
N ASP A 423 -9.54 -2.03 25.27
CA ASP A 423 -8.60 -3.05 24.77
C ASP A 423 -8.22 -2.79 23.31
N TYR A 424 -9.15 -2.27 22.53
CA TYR A 424 -8.96 -1.99 21.10
C TYR A 424 -8.25 -0.66 20.83
N ALA A 425 -8.27 0.27 21.81
CA ALA A 425 -7.74 1.61 21.64
C ALA A 425 -6.23 1.61 21.40
N GLY A 426 -5.80 2.38 20.41
CA GLY A 426 -4.38 2.50 20.11
C GLY A 426 -4.09 2.94 18.68
N SER A 427 -2.81 2.95 18.36
CA SER A 427 -2.30 3.21 17.01
C SER A 427 -1.85 1.91 16.36
N TYR A 428 -2.22 1.73 15.10
CA TYR A 428 -1.90 0.54 14.31
C TYR A 428 -1.18 0.95 13.04
N ARG A 429 -0.28 0.08 12.57
CA ARG A 429 0.49 0.24 11.34
C ARG A 429 0.17 -0.89 10.39
N PHE A 430 -0.03 -0.56 9.11
CA PHE A 430 -0.17 -1.59 8.08
C PHE A 430 1.04 -2.53 8.07
N ASN A 431 0.79 -3.83 7.94
CA ASN A 431 1.84 -4.84 7.83
C ASN A 431 2.54 -4.79 6.46
N ARG A 432 1.89 -4.21 5.45
CA ARG A 432 2.46 -4.02 4.12
C ARG A 432 3.43 -2.84 4.11
N HIS A 433 4.65 -3.06 4.52
CA HIS A 433 5.76 -2.11 4.43
C HIS A 433 7.10 -2.86 4.48
N SER A 434 8.21 -2.18 4.21
CA SER A 434 9.53 -2.76 4.44
C SER A 434 9.88 -2.72 5.93
N TYR A 435 10.39 -3.83 6.44
CA TYR A 435 10.90 -3.98 7.81
C TYR A 435 12.42 -3.89 7.85
N SER A 436 13.09 -4.30 6.77
CA SER A 436 14.55 -4.47 6.72
C SER A 436 15.28 -3.30 6.06
N THR A 437 14.61 -2.55 5.18
CA THR A 437 15.24 -1.45 4.45
C THR A 437 14.91 -0.08 5.05
N ILE A 438 15.54 0.96 4.51
CA ILE A 438 15.30 2.38 4.85
C ILE A 438 13.84 2.80 4.63
N GLU A 439 13.09 2.09 3.78
CA GLU A 439 11.67 2.39 3.55
C GLU A 439 10.84 2.29 4.82
N LYS A 440 11.30 1.54 5.84
CA LYS A 440 10.67 1.52 7.18
C LYS A 440 10.50 2.94 7.73
N ALA A 441 11.48 3.83 7.50
CA ALA A 441 11.42 5.21 7.99
C ALA A 441 10.27 6.02 7.35
N PHE A 442 9.82 5.66 6.14
CA PHE A 442 8.69 6.36 5.51
C PHE A 442 7.37 6.10 6.24
N SER A 443 7.27 4.99 6.98
CA SER A 443 6.10 4.72 7.82
C SER A 443 5.97 5.70 9.00
N MET A 444 7.03 6.42 9.39
CA MET A 444 6.94 7.54 10.33
C MET A 444 6.15 8.74 9.77
N LEU A 445 6.11 8.89 8.45
CA LEU A 445 5.44 9.99 7.77
C LEU A 445 3.94 9.71 7.56
N SER A 446 3.51 8.45 7.69
CA SER A 446 2.12 8.07 7.59
C SER A 446 1.40 8.25 8.94
N SER A 447 0.18 8.77 8.92
CA SER A 447 -0.64 8.93 10.12
C SER A 447 -1.01 7.60 10.80
N GLY A 448 -0.79 6.46 10.11
CA GLY A 448 -1.22 5.16 10.61
C GLY A 448 -2.75 5.06 10.77
N ILE A 449 -3.17 4.03 11.50
CA ILE A 449 -4.58 3.82 11.87
C ILE A 449 -4.71 4.15 13.35
N SER A 450 -5.71 4.93 13.71
CA SER A 450 -6.03 5.24 15.11
C SER A 450 -7.41 4.68 15.46
N VAL A 451 -7.48 3.96 16.57
CA VAL A 451 -8.70 3.37 17.12
C VAL A 451 -8.99 4.02 18.46
N THR A 452 -10.19 4.58 18.62
CA THR A 452 -10.64 5.22 19.86
C THR A 452 -12.06 4.81 20.20
N PRO A 453 -12.36 4.45 21.46
CA PRO A 453 -13.73 4.23 21.91
C PRO A 453 -14.56 5.50 21.81
N THR A 454 -15.87 5.35 21.60
CA THR A 454 -16.83 6.45 21.61
C THR A 454 -17.81 6.33 22.78
N PRO A 455 -18.50 7.41 23.16
CA PRO A 455 -19.55 7.35 24.19
C PRO A 455 -20.77 6.51 23.81
N HIS A 456 -20.87 6.06 22.55
CA HIS A 456 -22.01 5.30 22.02
C HIS A 456 -21.73 3.79 21.99
N ASN A 457 -20.75 3.30 22.75
CA ASN A 457 -20.33 1.90 22.75
C ASN A 457 -19.89 1.40 21.36
N THR A 458 -19.24 2.27 20.60
CA THR A 458 -18.66 1.97 19.28
C THR A 458 -17.17 2.30 19.27
N LEU A 459 -16.46 1.90 18.20
CA LEU A 459 -15.10 2.34 17.93
C LEU A 459 -15.10 3.37 16.82
N ARG A 460 -14.35 4.46 17.00
CA ARG A 460 -14.01 5.39 15.94
C ARG A 460 -12.64 5.03 15.39
N ILE A 461 -12.59 4.70 14.09
CA ILE A 461 -11.35 4.30 13.41
C ILE A 461 -11.06 5.30 12.30
N SER A 462 -9.85 5.87 12.32
CA SER A 462 -9.31 6.74 11.27
C SER A 462 -8.17 6.04 10.53
N GLY A 463 -7.90 6.45 9.27
CA GLY A 463 -6.86 5.84 8.43
C GLY A 463 -7.30 4.57 7.72
N VAL A 464 -8.59 4.25 7.75
CA VAL A 464 -9.21 3.11 7.06
C VAL A 464 -10.28 3.59 6.11
N GLY A 465 -10.15 3.29 4.82
CA GLY A 465 -11.19 3.56 3.81
C GLY A 465 -11.44 5.03 3.49
N GLY A 466 -10.48 5.92 3.79
CA GLY A 466 -10.55 7.34 3.44
C GLY A 466 -10.02 8.26 4.55
N PRO A 467 -10.03 9.58 4.31
CA PRO A 467 -9.45 10.57 5.24
C PRO A 467 -10.29 10.81 6.49
N LEU A 468 -11.60 10.46 6.45
CA LEU A 468 -12.51 10.69 7.57
C LEU A 468 -12.58 9.45 8.47
N ALA A 469 -12.57 9.67 9.77
CA ALA A 469 -12.83 8.62 10.75
C ALA A 469 -14.26 8.08 10.59
N LYS A 470 -14.39 6.73 10.74
CA LYS A 470 -15.67 6.03 10.66
C LYS A 470 -15.99 5.36 11.99
N GLU A 471 -17.27 5.18 12.26
CA GLU A 471 -17.74 4.46 13.44
C GLU A 471 -18.05 3.01 13.13
N TRP A 472 -17.66 2.13 14.07
CA TRP A 472 -17.74 0.69 13.95
C TRP A 472 -18.40 0.12 15.20
N VAL A 473 -19.37 -0.76 14.98
CA VAL A 473 -20.13 -1.43 16.05
C VAL A 473 -19.76 -2.91 16.07
N GLU A 474 -19.55 -3.45 17.26
CA GLU A 474 -19.27 -4.88 17.41
C GLU A 474 -20.52 -5.70 17.11
N VAL A 475 -20.40 -6.68 16.21
CA VAL A 475 -21.49 -7.57 15.76
C VAL A 475 -21.26 -9.03 16.16
N ALA A 476 -20.03 -9.39 16.49
CA ALA A 476 -19.61 -10.64 17.09
C ALA A 476 -18.30 -10.38 17.87
N PRO A 477 -17.84 -11.25 18.76
CA PRO A 477 -16.61 -11.06 19.52
C PRO A 477 -15.45 -10.65 18.63
N ASP A 478 -14.78 -9.54 18.97
CA ASP A 478 -13.66 -8.93 18.25
C ASP A 478 -13.96 -8.59 16.76
N THR A 479 -15.24 -8.65 16.31
CA THR A 479 -15.66 -8.43 14.92
C THR A 479 -16.61 -7.24 14.84
N PHE A 480 -16.30 -6.29 13.96
CA PHE A 480 -16.98 -5.01 13.87
C PHE A 480 -17.49 -4.75 12.47
N ARG A 481 -18.70 -4.21 12.39
CA ARG A 481 -19.29 -3.67 11.15
C ARG A 481 -19.32 -2.15 11.20
N ARG A 482 -19.13 -1.52 10.07
CA ARG A 482 -19.31 -0.07 9.94
C ARG A 482 -20.78 0.30 10.20
N VAL A 483 -21.03 1.37 10.94
CA VAL A 483 -22.39 1.77 11.33
C VAL A 483 -23.23 2.17 10.12
N ASP A 484 -22.60 2.80 9.13
CA ASP A 484 -23.23 3.40 7.96
C ASP A 484 -23.10 2.56 6.67
N ASP A 485 -22.50 1.34 6.73
CA ASP A 485 -22.21 0.54 5.53
C ASP A 485 -21.92 -0.94 5.91
N ASP A 486 -21.74 -1.80 4.93
CA ASP A 486 -21.48 -3.25 5.05
C ASP A 486 -20.05 -3.65 5.46
N PRO A 487 -18.98 -2.89 5.20
CA PRO A 487 -17.63 -3.35 5.50
C PRO A 487 -17.46 -3.87 6.91
N MET A 488 -16.73 -4.98 7.01
CA MET A 488 -16.42 -5.63 8.29
C MET A 488 -14.90 -5.68 8.50
N ILE A 489 -14.51 -5.50 9.75
CA ILE A 489 -13.14 -5.69 10.23
C ILE A 489 -13.18 -6.59 11.46
N ALA A 490 -12.04 -7.17 11.83
CA ALA A 490 -11.90 -7.83 13.11
C ALA A 490 -10.58 -7.47 13.77
N PHE A 491 -10.54 -7.65 15.07
CA PHE A 491 -9.28 -7.65 15.82
C PHE A 491 -8.88 -9.08 16.15
N SER A 492 -7.57 -9.32 16.16
CA SER A 492 -7.01 -10.58 16.64
C SER A 492 -6.13 -10.30 17.86
N ARG A 493 -6.10 -11.29 18.77
CA ARG A 493 -5.34 -11.21 20.00
C ARG A 493 -4.06 -12.03 19.89
N ASP A 494 -3.03 -11.61 20.62
CA ASP A 494 -1.79 -12.38 20.76
C ASP A 494 -1.93 -13.55 21.74
N GLU A 495 -0.85 -14.30 21.93
CA GLU A 495 -0.80 -15.44 22.87
C GLU A 495 -1.08 -15.03 24.34
N GLN A 496 -0.91 -13.75 24.66
CA GLN A 496 -1.21 -13.18 25.97
C GLN A 496 -2.66 -12.68 26.11
N GLY A 497 -3.48 -12.83 25.04
CA GLY A 497 -4.87 -12.37 24.99
C GLY A 497 -5.02 -10.86 24.78
N GLN A 498 -3.94 -10.15 24.45
CA GLN A 498 -3.98 -8.70 24.16
C GLN A 498 -4.35 -8.46 22.70
N VAL A 499 -5.19 -7.45 22.44
CA VAL A 499 -5.49 -7.03 21.06
C VAL A 499 -4.21 -6.56 20.37
N ALA A 500 -3.77 -7.32 19.37
CA ALA A 500 -2.50 -7.11 18.69
C ALA A 500 -2.66 -6.71 17.21
N TYR A 501 -3.69 -7.21 16.53
CA TYR A 501 -3.83 -7.05 15.09
C TYR A 501 -5.22 -6.53 14.73
N LEU A 502 -5.29 -5.77 13.62
CA LEU A 502 -6.51 -5.32 12.95
C LEU A 502 -6.53 -5.93 11.55
N LEU A 503 -7.59 -6.66 11.25
CA LEU A 503 -7.71 -7.51 10.07
C LEU A 503 -8.72 -6.93 9.06
N ASN A 504 -8.54 -7.28 7.78
CA ASN A 504 -9.46 -6.98 6.68
C ASN A 504 -9.69 -5.48 6.44
N ILE A 505 -8.63 -4.70 6.49
CA ILE A 505 -8.70 -3.25 6.31
C ILE A 505 -9.12 -2.93 4.87
N GLY A 506 -10.17 -2.11 4.71
CA GLY A 506 -10.73 -1.78 3.40
C GLY A 506 -11.40 -2.96 2.70
N SER A 507 -11.86 -3.95 3.47
CA SER A 507 -12.45 -5.21 2.98
C SER A 507 -11.48 -6.10 2.21
N LEU A 508 -10.16 -5.93 2.43
CA LEU A 508 -9.12 -6.70 1.76
C LEU A 508 -8.38 -7.61 2.76
N PRO A 509 -8.42 -8.94 2.60
CA PRO A 509 -7.79 -9.88 3.52
C PRO A 509 -6.27 -9.75 3.60
N SER A 510 -5.62 -9.25 2.54
CA SER A 510 -4.18 -8.97 2.51
C SER A 510 -3.79 -7.62 3.12
N MET A 511 -4.77 -6.81 3.52
CA MET A 511 -4.54 -5.53 4.19
C MET A 511 -4.85 -5.67 5.67
N GLN A 512 -3.79 -5.81 6.45
CA GLN A 512 -3.83 -6.00 7.89
C GLN A 512 -2.93 -4.96 8.56
N ALA A 513 -3.12 -4.77 9.85
CA ALA A 513 -2.28 -3.89 10.64
C ALA A 513 -1.97 -4.53 12.01
N TYR A 514 -0.83 -4.20 12.55
CA TYR A 514 -0.45 -4.56 13.90
C TYR A 514 -0.42 -3.33 14.81
N ARG A 515 -0.68 -3.54 16.09
CA ARG A 515 -0.58 -2.49 17.11
C ARG A 515 0.86 -2.01 17.20
N ILE A 516 1.07 -0.70 17.08
CA ILE A 516 2.41 -0.12 17.09
C ILE A 516 3.05 -0.31 18.48
N PRO A 517 4.20 -1.00 18.58
CA PRO A 517 4.93 -1.08 19.83
C PRO A 517 5.32 0.32 20.35
N SER A 518 5.32 0.53 21.66
CA SER A 518 5.66 1.83 22.24
C SER A 518 7.03 2.34 21.78
N ALA A 519 8.00 1.42 21.57
CA ALA A 519 9.32 1.74 21.05
C ALA A 519 9.34 2.21 19.59
N GLU A 520 8.29 1.96 18.82
CA GLU A 520 8.14 2.38 17.43
C GLU A 520 7.08 3.49 17.22
N ASN A 521 6.63 4.11 18.33
CA ASN A 521 5.64 5.20 18.23
C ASN A 521 6.27 6.42 17.51
N PRO A 522 5.74 6.83 16.33
CA PRO A 522 6.29 7.95 15.57
C PRO A 522 6.35 9.26 16.35
N GLN A 523 5.38 9.53 17.22
CA GLN A 523 5.34 10.76 18.02
C GLN A 523 6.53 10.83 18.99
N LEU A 524 6.88 9.69 19.63
CA LEU A 524 8.05 9.61 20.50
C LEU A 524 9.33 9.96 19.72
N HIS A 525 9.48 9.39 18.52
CA HIS A 525 10.68 9.62 17.70
C HIS A 525 10.75 11.06 17.18
N TRP A 526 9.63 11.67 16.77
CA TRP A 526 9.59 13.08 16.37
C TRP A 526 9.97 14.02 17.50
N LEU A 527 9.47 13.80 18.73
CA LEU A 527 9.85 14.56 19.91
C LEU A 527 11.33 14.40 20.22
N LEU A 528 11.84 13.17 20.14
CA LEU A 528 13.25 12.86 20.35
C LEU A 528 14.13 13.55 19.29
N TRP A 529 13.75 13.54 18.02
CA TRP A 529 14.48 14.21 16.95
C TRP A 529 14.52 15.72 17.15
N ALA A 530 13.41 16.31 17.59
CA ALA A 530 13.37 17.75 17.92
C ALA A 530 14.29 18.09 19.12
N ALA A 531 14.22 17.32 20.19
CA ALA A 531 15.06 17.54 21.37
C ALA A 531 16.56 17.33 21.05
N ALA A 532 16.90 16.28 20.30
CA ALA A 532 18.27 16.02 19.87
C ALA A 532 18.80 17.14 18.96
N SER A 533 17.98 17.63 18.01
CA SER A 533 18.34 18.76 17.13
C SER A 533 18.70 20.02 17.93
N LEU A 534 17.91 20.36 18.96
CA LEU A 534 18.23 21.45 19.88
C LEU A 534 19.56 21.20 20.61
N GLY A 535 19.77 19.96 21.09
CA GLY A 535 21.04 19.56 21.72
C GLY A 535 22.23 19.72 20.78
N PHE A 536 22.08 19.32 19.50
CA PHE A 536 23.14 19.46 18.49
C PHE A 536 23.46 20.93 18.19
N VAL A 537 22.45 21.77 18.07
CA VAL A 537 22.65 23.24 17.91
C VAL A 537 23.40 23.79 19.11
N VAL A 538 23.01 23.42 20.32
CA VAL A 538 23.69 23.85 21.56
C VAL A 538 25.14 23.35 21.61
N ALA A 539 25.43 22.11 21.14
CA ALA A 539 26.78 21.58 21.04
C ALA A 539 27.67 22.43 20.13
N VAL A 540 27.15 22.79 18.95
CA VAL A 540 27.85 23.64 17.98
C VAL A 540 28.09 25.04 18.55
N ILE A 541 27.08 25.67 19.12
CA ILE A 541 27.20 26.99 19.76
C ILE A 541 28.22 26.92 20.91
N SER A 542 28.18 25.87 21.72
CA SER A 542 29.14 25.67 22.85
C SER A 542 30.57 25.55 22.36
N LEU A 543 30.81 24.83 21.24
CA LEU A 543 32.12 24.74 20.61
C LEU A 543 32.61 26.12 20.14
N LEU A 544 31.78 26.87 19.42
CA LEU A 544 32.16 28.18 18.89
C LEU A 544 32.44 29.21 19.99
N ARG A 545 31.54 29.31 20.97
CA ARG A 545 31.62 30.28 22.07
C ARG A 545 32.83 30.06 22.95
N ASN A 546 33.20 28.81 23.19
CA ASN A 546 34.24 28.45 24.16
C ASN A 546 35.58 28.13 23.50
N TRP A 547 35.73 28.28 22.20
CA TRP A 547 36.93 27.93 21.42
C TRP A 547 38.24 28.49 22.00
N GLY A 548 38.23 29.79 22.41
CA GLY A 548 39.39 30.46 22.99
C GLY A 548 39.67 30.03 24.45
N ARG A 549 38.63 29.79 25.24
CA ARG A 549 38.71 29.41 26.65
C ARG A 549 39.30 27.98 26.84
N ASP A 550 38.83 27.06 26.00
CA ASP A 550 39.23 25.66 26.08
C ASP A 550 40.72 25.43 25.72
N LYS A 551 41.33 26.36 24.96
CA LYS A 551 42.78 26.33 24.74
C LYS A 551 43.61 26.41 26.04
N ARG A 552 43.03 26.99 27.11
CA ARG A 552 43.70 27.19 28.41
C ARG A 552 43.43 26.05 29.41
N GLN A 553 42.42 25.20 29.20
CA GLN A 553 41.97 24.16 30.14
C GLN A 553 42.56 22.76 29.91
N GLY A 554 43.40 22.59 28.90
CA GLY A 554 44.04 21.30 28.60
C GLY A 554 43.43 20.59 27.38
N GLY A 555 44.21 19.69 26.76
CA GLY A 555 43.90 19.10 25.46
C GLY A 555 42.63 18.25 25.46
N LEU A 556 42.37 17.47 26.52
CA LEU A 556 41.22 16.54 26.55
C LEU A 556 39.88 17.27 26.70
N ALA A 557 39.77 18.31 27.55
CA ALA A 557 38.54 19.10 27.70
C ALA A 557 38.14 19.79 26.40
N ARG A 558 39.13 20.28 25.64
CA ARG A 558 38.93 20.86 24.32
C ARG A 558 38.48 19.80 23.30
N LEU A 559 39.14 18.63 23.34
CA LEU A 559 38.80 17.51 22.45
C LEU A 559 37.35 17.03 22.65
N ALA A 560 36.90 16.98 23.92
CA ALA A 560 35.53 16.66 24.26
C ALA A 560 34.50 17.62 23.64
N ARG A 561 34.76 18.96 23.67
CA ARG A 561 33.86 19.91 23.01
C ARG A 561 33.93 19.85 21.48
N ILE A 562 35.10 19.62 20.92
CA ILE A 562 35.27 19.45 19.48
C ILE A 562 34.49 18.22 19.02
N SER A 563 34.61 17.08 19.72
CA SER A 563 33.89 15.86 19.36
C SER A 563 32.37 16.06 19.40
N ALA A 564 31.84 16.68 20.48
CA ALA A 564 30.43 16.97 20.59
C ALA A 564 29.94 17.98 19.54
N GLY A 565 30.74 19.00 19.24
CA GLY A 565 30.43 19.97 18.18
C GLY A 565 30.39 19.34 16.78
N LEU A 566 31.40 18.51 16.45
CA LEU A 566 31.44 17.78 15.18
C LEU A 566 30.28 16.79 15.06
N MET A 567 29.99 16.02 16.13
CA MET A 567 28.79 15.18 16.22
C MET A 567 27.53 15.99 15.87
N GLY A 568 27.37 17.18 16.50
CA GLY A 568 26.22 18.04 16.27
C GLY A 568 26.14 18.53 14.81
N VAL A 569 27.25 18.96 14.21
CA VAL A 569 27.29 19.38 12.80
C VAL A 569 26.90 18.23 11.89
N LEU A 570 27.48 17.04 12.09
CA LEU A 570 27.22 15.87 11.23
C LEU A 570 25.77 15.42 11.30
N GLN A 571 25.18 15.35 12.49
CA GLN A 571 23.79 14.95 12.66
C GLN A 571 22.79 16.00 12.12
N LEU A 572 23.05 17.28 12.30
CA LEU A 572 22.24 18.34 11.69
C LEU A 572 22.33 18.29 10.15
N SER A 573 23.53 18.04 9.62
CA SER A 573 23.70 17.86 8.17
C SER A 573 22.95 16.64 7.65
N PHE A 574 22.99 15.51 8.39
CA PHE A 574 22.17 14.33 8.08
C PHE A 574 20.68 14.69 8.00
N LEU A 575 20.13 15.38 9.01
CA LEU A 575 18.71 15.75 9.03
C LEU A 575 18.31 16.63 7.83
N VAL A 576 19.18 17.58 7.46
CA VAL A 576 18.95 18.43 6.28
C VAL A 576 18.96 17.59 4.99
N LEU A 577 19.99 16.76 4.80
CA LEU A 577 20.12 15.94 3.61
C LEU A 577 19.00 14.88 3.52
N PHE A 578 18.59 14.28 4.64
CA PHE A 578 17.46 13.37 4.71
C PHE A 578 16.16 14.08 4.31
N GLY A 579 15.89 15.27 4.88
CA GLY A 579 14.71 16.07 4.53
C GLY A 579 14.68 16.45 3.04
N LEU A 580 15.83 16.89 2.48
CA LEU A 580 15.94 17.19 1.06
C LEU A 580 15.73 15.94 0.18
N SER A 581 16.19 14.78 0.64
CA SER A 581 15.98 13.51 -0.07
C SER A 581 14.51 13.11 -0.10
N ILE A 582 13.77 13.29 0.98
CA ILE A 582 12.31 13.07 1.01
C ILE A 582 11.61 13.99 0.02
N VAL A 583 11.98 15.28 -0.02
CA VAL A 583 11.42 16.24 -0.99
C VAL A 583 11.74 15.81 -2.43
N ALA A 584 12.97 15.34 -2.70
CA ALA A 584 13.36 14.88 -4.03
C ALA A 584 12.55 13.64 -4.45
N LEU A 585 12.40 12.64 -3.56
CA LEU A 585 11.59 11.44 -3.81
C LEU A 585 10.11 11.79 -4.06
N THR A 586 9.57 12.75 -3.32
CA THR A 586 8.18 13.22 -3.53
C THR A 586 8.01 13.89 -4.89
N ASN A 587 9.02 14.61 -5.36
CA ASN A 587 8.98 15.29 -6.67
C ASN A 587 9.26 14.36 -7.86
N GLN A 588 10.02 13.29 -7.63
CA GLN A 588 10.39 12.28 -8.63
C GLN A 588 10.21 10.86 -8.08
N PRO A 589 8.97 10.42 -7.88
CA PRO A 589 8.68 9.12 -7.22
C PRO A 589 9.16 7.91 -8.03
N LEU A 590 9.37 8.06 -9.34
CA LEU A 590 9.88 7.01 -10.24
C LEU A 590 11.41 7.02 -10.37
N GLY A 591 12.07 8.05 -9.84
CA GLY A 591 13.52 8.21 -9.89
C GLY A 591 14.26 7.26 -8.94
N PRO A 592 15.59 7.15 -9.09
CA PRO A 592 16.44 6.44 -8.14
C PRO A 592 16.47 7.17 -6.80
N TYR A 593 16.96 6.48 -5.77
CA TYR A 593 17.26 7.16 -4.50
C TYR A 593 18.22 8.33 -4.73
N PRO A 594 17.93 9.52 -4.17
CA PRO A 594 18.81 10.68 -4.32
C PRO A 594 20.19 10.42 -3.70
N GLU A 595 21.25 10.81 -4.35
CA GLU A 595 22.62 10.72 -3.79
C GLU A 595 22.75 11.45 -2.44
N LEU A 596 21.97 12.53 -2.26
CA LEU A 596 21.90 13.26 -0.98
C LEU A 596 21.55 12.35 0.20
N LEU A 597 20.73 11.31 -0.03
CA LEU A 597 20.39 10.33 0.99
C LEU A 597 21.63 9.52 1.40
N THR A 598 22.38 9.03 0.43
CA THR A 598 23.61 8.27 0.68
C THR A 598 24.64 9.13 1.43
N TRP A 599 24.81 10.40 1.04
CA TRP A 599 25.67 11.34 1.77
C TRP A 599 25.18 11.58 3.20
N GLY A 600 23.87 11.76 3.39
CA GLY A 600 23.29 11.92 4.72
C GLY A 600 23.57 10.71 5.62
N LEU A 601 23.33 9.49 5.13
CA LEU A 601 23.60 8.25 5.87
C LEU A 601 25.09 8.12 6.22
N THR A 602 25.99 8.48 5.29
CA THR A 602 27.45 8.49 5.52
C THR A 602 27.80 9.43 6.67
N LEU A 603 27.26 10.65 6.68
CA LEU A 603 27.53 11.63 7.75
C LEU A 603 27.02 11.12 9.10
N SER A 604 25.85 10.48 9.13
CA SER A 604 25.31 9.87 10.35
C SER A 604 26.21 8.74 10.87
N LEU A 605 26.74 7.89 9.99
CA LEU A 605 27.69 6.83 10.37
C LEU A 605 28.98 7.41 10.97
N ILE A 606 29.54 8.45 10.38
CA ILE A 606 30.72 9.14 10.92
C ILE A 606 30.38 9.74 12.30
N ALA A 607 29.19 10.29 12.47
CA ALA A 607 28.75 10.87 13.73
C ALA A 607 28.65 9.86 14.87
N ILE A 608 28.48 8.56 14.60
CA ILE A 608 28.52 7.50 15.61
C ILE A 608 29.86 7.51 16.34
N GLY A 609 30.98 7.59 15.60
CA GLY A 609 32.33 7.65 16.20
C GLY A 609 32.49 8.84 17.14
N PHE A 610 32.00 10.02 16.73
CA PHE A 610 32.03 11.21 17.59
C PHE A 610 31.08 11.12 18.78
N THR A 611 29.96 10.42 18.65
CA THR A 611 29.02 10.17 19.75
C THR A 611 29.66 9.25 20.79
N VAL A 612 30.29 8.15 20.37
CA VAL A 612 31.01 7.23 21.25
C VAL A 612 32.16 7.95 21.96
N LEU A 613 32.96 8.72 21.23
CA LEU A 613 34.05 9.50 21.79
C LEU A 613 33.54 10.53 22.83
N SER A 614 32.45 11.24 22.50
CA SER A 614 31.83 12.21 23.40
C SER A 614 31.26 11.54 24.67
N ALA A 615 30.68 10.34 24.53
CA ALA A 615 30.18 9.56 25.65
C ALA A 615 31.34 9.13 26.59
N GLY A 616 32.48 8.73 26.02
CA GLY A 616 33.68 8.40 26.79
C GLY A 616 34.23 9.57 27.60
N PHE A 617 34.03 10.81 27.12
CA PHE A 617 34.45 12.00 27.87
C PHE A 617 33.50 12.39 29.01
N VAL A 618 32.27 11.92 29.07
CA VAL A 618 31.31 12.28 30.13
C VAL A 618 31.89 11.94 31.52
N PRO A 619 32.25 10.69 31.87
CA PRO A 619 32.79 10.37 33.20
C PRO A 619 34.10 11.11 33.51
N VAL A 620 34.96 11.32 32.51
CA VAL A 620 36.21 12.05 32.68
C VAL A 620 35.95 13.52 33.01
N ALA A 621 35.01 14.16 32.35
CA ALA A 621 34.63 15.55 32.61
C ALA A 621 34.07 15.75 34.03
N TRP A 622 33.33 14.79 34.55
CA TRP A 622 32.85 14.81 35.94
C TRP A 622 33.95 14.53 36.94
N TYR A 623 34.80 13.53 36.70
CA TYR A 623 35.90 13.17 37.59
C TYR A 623 36.95 14.29 37.69
N GLN A 624 37.40 14.82 36.57
CA GLN A 624 38.39 15.88 36.47
C GLN A 624 37.81 17.28 36.68
N ARG A 625 36.49 17.40 36.89
CA ARG A 625 35.77 18.66 37.10
C ARG A 625 36.04 19.69 35.98
N TRP A 626 36.08 19.22 34.72
CA TRP A 626 36.17 20.16 33.60
C TRP A 626 34.95 21.07 33.61
N TRP A 627 35.11 22.29 33.25
CA TRP A 627 34.04 23.28 33.10
C TRP A 627 33.21 23.51 34.39
N SER A 628 32.22 24.38 34.31
CA SER A 628 31.25 24.58 35.39
C SER A 628 30.32 23.37 35.56
N GLY A 629 29.66 23.25 36.72
CA GLY A 629 28.65 22.19 36.95
C GLY A 629 27.53 22.22 35.88
N TYR A 630 27.05 23.41 35.54
CA TYR A 630 26.06 23.61 34.49
C TYR A 630 26.55 23.09 33.12
N GLU A 631 27.76 23.42 32.72
CA GLU A 631 28.31 22.99 31.42
C GLU A 631 28.52 21.47 31.38
N ARG A 632 28.85 20.80 32.49
CA ARG A 632 28.94 19.34 32.59
C ARG A 632 27.57 18.70 32.41
N CYS A 633 26.54 19.21 33.08
CA CYS A 633 25.16 18.73 32.91
C CYS A 633 24.71 18.91 31.47
N GLN A 634 24.94 20.08 30.85
CA GLN A 634 24.62 20.38 29.47
C GLN A 634 25.32 19.41 28.51
N TYR A 635 26.63 19.18 28.68
CA TYR A 635 27.40 18.24 27.87
C TYR A 635 26.85 16.80 27.99
N SER A 636 26.58 16.35 29.20
CA SER A 636 26.03 15.03 29.47
C SER A 636 24.66 14.85 28.85
N LEU A 637 23.79 15.87 28.95
CA LEU A 637 22.46 15.84 28.32
C LEU A 637 22.54 15.75 26.79
N ILE A 638 23.44 16.54 26.18
CA ILE A 638 23.64 16.48 24.71
C ILE A 638 24.07 15.06 24.29
N VAL A 639 24.99 14.44 25.03
CA VAL A 639 25.43 13.06 24.72
C VAL A 639 24.30 12.06 24.88
N VAL A 640 23.50 12.16 25.95
CA VAL A 640 22.32 11.29 26.14
C VAL A 640 21.34 11.44 25.00
N LEU A 641 21.02 12.67 24.57
CA LEU A 641 20.15 12.94 23.43
C LEU A 641 20.73 12.38 22.13
N ALA A 642 22.05 12.45 21.93
CA ALA A 642 22.70 11.89 20.75
C ALA A 642 22.62 10.36 20.72
N VAL A 643 22.85 9.69 21.87
CA VAL A 643 22.69 8.21 21.97
C VAL A 643 21.23 7.81 21.69
N ALA A 644 20.28 8.52 22.28
CA ALA A 644 18.85 8.26 22.05
C ALA A 644 18.47 8.52 20.57
N PHE A 645 19.06 9.53 19.94
CA PHE A 645 18.86 9.79 18.51
C PHE A 645 19.41 8.65 17.65
N LEU A 646 20.61 8.12 17.95
CA LEU A 646 21.14 6.95 17.26
C LEU A 646 20.27 5.71 17.45
N TRP A 647 19.73 5.48 18.66
CA TRP A 647 18.75 4.43 18.88
C TRP A 647 17.52 4.60 17.97
N SER A 648 17.02 5.84 17.85
CA SER A 648 15.92 6.14 16.94
C SER A 648 16.27 5.86 15.47
N LEU A 649 17.46 6.27 15.01
CA LEU A 649 17.92 5.96 13.66
C LEU A 649 18.04 4.46 13.41
N HIS A 650 18.51 3.70 14.40
CA HIS A 650 18.56 2.23 14.33
C HIS A 650 17.16 1.62 14.17
N THR A 651 16.19 2.05 15.00
CA THR A 651 14.81 1.58 14.97
C THR A 651 14.17 1.77 13.57
N TRP A 652 14.53 2.85 12.89
CA TRP A 652 13.99 3.21 11.57
C TRP A 652 14.89 2.86 10.38
N ASN A 653 15.87 1.97 10.58
CA ASN A 653 16.80 1.53 9.54
C ASN A 653 17.61 2.67 8.87
N LEU A 654 17.78 3.79 9.57
CA LEU A 654 18.56 4.95 9.10
C LEU A 654 20.03 4.89 9.52
N MET A 655 20.50 3.77 10.08
CA MET A 655 21.91 3.50 10.35
C MET A 655 22.46 2.52 9.33
N GLY A 656 23.38 3.00 8.50
CA GLY A 656 23.96 2.22 7.40
C GLY A 656 23.16 2.33 6.10
N TYR A 657 23.63 1.60 5.09
CA TYR A 657 23.08 1.64 3.73
C TYR A 657 22.07 0.51 3.53
N LYS A 658 20.99 0.51 4.32
CA LYS A 658 19.89 -0.47 4.18
C LYS A 658 18.97 -0.09 3.01
N LEU A 659 19.55 0.16 1.84
CA LEU A 659 18.81 0.40 0.60
C LEU A 659 18.29 -0.94 0.05
N PRO A 660 17.16 -0.93 -0.71
CA PRO A 660 16.63 -2.12 -1.36
C PRO A 660 17.61 -2.77 -2.33
#